data_dba095914c10c091ee8c941d296ef771
#
_entry.id   dba095914c10c091ee8c941d296ef771
#
_cell.length_a   1.000
_cell.length_b   1.000
_cell.length_c   1.000
_cell.angle_alpha   90.00
_cell.angle_beta   90.00
_cell.angle_gamma   90.00
#
_symmetry.space_group_name_H-M   'P 1'
#
loop_
_entity.id
_entity.type
_entity.pdbx_description
1 polymer ?
#
loop_
_entity_poly.entity_id
_entity_poly.type
_entity_poly.pdbx_seq_one_letter_code
_entity_poly.pdbx_strand_id
1 'polypeptide(L)'
;MKFTLSWLKEHLETDASLDEVCARLTMIGLEVEEVDDKAAFKPFVIAKVLSAEKHPQADRLKVLMVDTGSGAPVQVVCGAPNARAGLVGAFAAPGTYVPGIDVTLAIGNIRGVESRGMMCSEKELEISDSHDGIIDLPEDAPVGTSFAAYAGLDDPVIEINLTPNRPDCTGVYGIARDLAASGLGTLKPRLTPTFPIQGETPTELKIELDDISLCPGFALRLVRGVKNGPSPKWMQQRLLAIGLRPISALVDITNYMTFDQGRPMHVFDAAKVKGNLVVRRARDGETVLALDEREYKLNPSNVVIADDNGVESIGGIMGGEHSGCDENTTDVLIESALWDPMNIAKTGRSLGIITDARYRFERGVDPEYMVPGLERTTELVLACCGGTAAKARVEGYKGYEAKVVDFPLSEVKRLTGLDVSADESKSILTKLGFSVSGSGERISVAVPSWRPDVDGKADLVEEIMRIHGVDNIKPQPLSSHAAVNGKILTTLQIRTRTAKRALASRGMLEAVTWSFISEDQAKLFGGGSNALKLANPIAADMSDMRPSLLPGLLSAVQRNADKGYGDVAIFEVSGTYENDTPEGQRRVAGGIRRGTASLAGAGRMWSNAAKGGGKPVDVFDAKADALAVIEACGLPMGNIQIEQGGPAWYHPGRSGTIKMGPKVVLGYFGEFHPKTLEALDVSGALAGFEVYVDAMPEPKKKATRTKPALELSPFQAVKRDFAFVVDKSVEAGAVIRAAVGADRKLITGVNVFDIFEGASLGEGKKSIAIEVQIQPAERTLTDEDFEALTHKIVANVTKSTGGVLRG
;
A
#
# COMPACT_ATOMS: atom_id res chain seq x y z
N MET A 1 -4.64 -16.71 -0.44
CA MET A 1 -5.29 -18.05 -0.67
C MET A 1 -5.86 -18.52 0.63
N LYS A 2 -7.19 -18.79 0.65
CA LYS A 2 -7.90 -19.28 1.86
C LYS A 2 -8.21 -20.77 1.75
N PHE A 3 -8.14 -21.47 2.87
CA PHE A 3 -8.53 -22.87 3.01
C PHE A 3 -8.75 -23.22 4.48
N THR A 4 -9.46 -24.31 4.77
CA THR A 4 -9.65 -24.77 6.13
C THR A 4 -8.65 -25.84 6.54
N LEU A 5 -8.42 -25.98 7.84
CA LEU A 5 -7.49 -26.99 8.37
C LEU A 5 -7.95 -28.42 8.02
N SER A 6 -9.26 -28.70 8.12
CA SER A 6 -9.78 -30.01 7.77
C SER A 6 -9.63 -30.31 6.29
N TRP A 7 -9.83 -29.31 5.42
CA TRP A 7 -9.63 -29.43 3.99
C TRP A 7 -8.17 -29.78 3.66
N LEU A 8 -7.21 -29.09 4.30
CA LEU A 8 -5.78 -29.44 4.16
C LEU A 8 -5.51 -30.89 4.58
N LYS A 9 -6.07 -31.34 5.71
CA LYS A 9 -5.90 -32.71 6.23
C LYS A 9 -6.55 -33.79 5.35
N GLU A 10 -7.41 -33.46 4.42
CA GLU A 10 -7.83 -34.41 3.38
C GLU A 10 -6.71 -34.83 2.47
N HIS A 11 -5.77 -33.93 2.22
CA HIS A 11 -4.60 -34.16 1.33
C HIS A 11 -3.31 -34.46 2.09
N LEU A 12 -3.23 -34.09 3.37
CA LEU A 12 -2.06 -34.27 4.21
C LEU A 12 -2.41 -35.14 5.43
N GLU A 13 -1.74 -36.27 5.57
CA GLU A 13 -1.83 -37.06 6.80
C GLU A 13 -0.87 -36.46 7.81
N THR A 14 -1.42 -35.81 8.85
CA THR A 14 -0.64 -35.13 9.88
C THR A 14 -1.41 -34.98 11.18
N ASP A 15 -0.71 -35.14 12.30
CA ASP A 15 -1.21 -34.88 13.66
C ASP A 15 -0.88 -33.45 14.12
N ALA A 16 -0.22 -32.64 13.25
CA ALA A 16 0.17 -31.28 13.61
C ALA A 16 -1.03 -30.42 14.02
N SER A 17 -0.81 -29.60 15.03
CA SER A 17 -1.75 -28.58 15.49
C SER A 17 -1.89 -27.44 14.48
N LEU A 18 -2.90 -26.59 14.65
CA LEU A 18 -3.08 -25.39 13.84
C LEU A 18 -1.82 -24.50 13.88
N ASP A 19 -1.29 -24.25 15.08
CA ASP A 19 -0.12 -23.38 15.27
C ASP A 19 1.13 -23.94 14.57
N GLU A 20 1.35 -25.27 14.64
CA GLU A 20 2.47 -25.92 13.95
C GLU A 20 2.33 -25.84 12.42
N VAL A 21 1.11 -25.99 11.90
CA VAL A 21 0.82 -25.83 10.47
C VAL A 21 1.11 -24.41 10.05
N CYS A 22 0.57 -23.39 10.75
CA CYS A 22 0.75 -21.98 10.42
C CYS A 22 2.23 -21.56 10.51
N ALA A 23 2.94 -21.98 11.54
CA ALA A 23 4.37 -21.71 11.68
C ALA A 23 5.18 -22.35 10.53
N ARG A 24 4.87 -23.59 10.16
CA ARG A 24 5.55 -24.27 9.06
C ARG A 24 5.25 -23.66 7.70
N LEU A 25 4.01 -23.26 7.44
CA LEU A 25 3.62 -22.53 6.21
C LEU A 25 4.48 -21.28 6.03
N THR A 26 4.54 -20.45 7.03
CA THR A 26 5.35 -19.21 6.98
C THR A 26 6.83 -19.51 6.76
N MET A 27 7.38 -20.50 7.46
CA MET A 27 8.78 -20.87 7.35
C MET A 27 9.20 -21.40 5.97
N ILE A 28 8.29 -22.05 5.24
CA ILE A 28 8.57 -22.55 3.88
C ILE A 28 8.19 -21.54 2.78
N GLY A 29 7.88 -20.29 3.14
CA GLY A 29 7.59 -19.20 2.21
C GLY A 29 6.13 -19.06 1.78
N LEU A 30 5.20 -19.73 2.49
CA LEU A 30 3.75 -19.55 2.37
C LEU A 30 3.25 -18.74 3.58
N GLU A 31 3.53 -17.44 3.58
CA GLU A 31 3.27 -16.55 4.72
C GLU A 31 1.79 -16.56 5.14
N VAL A 32 1.53 -16.89 6.41
CA VAL A 32 0.18 -16.82 6.97
C VAL A 32 -0.13 -15.36 7.30
N GLU A 33 -1.18 -14.81 6.66
CA GLU A 33 -1.65 -13.44 6.88
C GLU A 33 -2.73 -13.37 7.94
N GLU A 34 -3.63 -14.36 7.94
CA GLU A 34 -4.76 -14.38 8.86
C GLU A 34 -5.14 -15.82 9.24
N VAL A 35 -5.59 -16.01 10.45
CA VAL A 35 -6.21 -17.25 10.92
C VAL A 35 -7.53 -16.89 11.58
N ASP A 36 -8.65 -17.38 10.99
CA ASP A 36 -9.98 -17.27 11.57
C ASP A 36 -10.31 -18.58 12.30
N ASP A 37 -9.94 -18.65 13.60
CA ASP A 37 -10.27 -19.76 14.48
C ASP A 37 -11.44 -19.37 15.39
N LYS A 38 -12.61 -19.86 15.04
CA LYS A 38 -13.84 -19.64 15.80
C LYS A 38 -13.99 -20.60 16.99
N ALA A 39 -12.88 -20.98 17.62
CA ALA A 39 -12.89 -21.84 18.80
C ALA A 39 -13.79 -21.33 19.95
N ALA A 40 -14.02 -20.01 20.01
CA ALA A 40 -14.96 -19.38 20.93
C ALA A 40 -16.41 -19.91 20.78
N PHE A 41 -16.76 -20.49 19.63
CA PHE A 41 -18.10 -21.03 19.39
C PHE A 41 -18.29 -22.49 19.83
N LYS A 42 -17.23 -23.17 20.23
CA LYS A 42 -17.32 -24.57 20.73
C LYS A 42 -18.31 -24.78 21.89
N PRO A 43 -18.48 -23.83 22.84
CA PRO A 43 -19.45 -23.99 23.93
C PRO A 43 -20.91 -23.85 23.55
N PHE A 44 -21.23 -23.35 22.36
CA PHE A 44 -22.60 -23.19 21.91
C PHE A 44 -23.17 -24.51 21.43
N VAL A 45 -24.39 -24.81 21.89
CA VAL A 45 -25.08 -26.07 21.55
C VAL A 45 -26.38 -25.80 20.80
N ILE A 46 -26.82 -26.74 19.98
CA ILE A 46 -28.15 -26.73 19.38
C ILE A 46 -29.16 -27.06 20.44
N ALA A 47 -30.19 -26.23 20.61
CA ALA A 47 -31.20 -26.39 21.61
C ALA A 47 -32.60 -26.13 21.04
N LYS A 48 -33.64 -26.84 21.60
CA LYS A 48 -35.03 -26.70 21.18
C LYS A 48 -35.85 -26.02 22.25
N VAL A 49 -36.62 -25.02 21.87
CA VAL A 49 -37.58 -24.37 22.74
C VAL A 49 -38.81 -25.27 22.90
N LEU A 50 -39.03 -25.81 24.09
CA LEU A 50 -40.18 -26.67 24.42
C LEU A 50 -41.46 -25.86 24.66
N SER A 51 -41.35 -24.73 25.38
CA SER A 51 -42.46 -23.80 25.63
C SER A 51 -41.98 -22.36 25.63
N ALA A 52 -42.85 -21.42 25.29
CA ALA A 52 -42.61 -19.99 25.29
C ALA A 52 -43.82 -19.24 25.87
N GLU A 53 -43.74 -18.84 27.13
CA GLU A 53 -44.80 -18.15 27.85
C GLU A 53 -44.48 -16.68 28.03
N LYS A 54 -45.50 -15.82 28.19
CA LYS A 54 -45.25 -14.36 28.46
C LYS A 54 -44.60 -14.18 29.83
N HIS A 55 -43.65 -13.28 29.90
CA HIS A 55 -43.02 -12.93 31.17
C HIS A 55 -44.02 -12.21 32.10
N PRO A 56 -44.12 -12.61 33.40
CA PRO A 56 -45.14 -12.08 34.31
C PRO A 56 -45.05 -10.59 34.58
N GLN A 57 -43.88 -9.94 34.38
CA GLN A 57 -43.64 -8.52 34.67
C GLN A 57 -43.06 -7.73 33.46
N ALA A 58 -43.12 -8.29 32.23
CA ALA A 58 -42.56 -7.61 31.06
C ALA A 58 -43.20 -8.02 29.75
N ASP A 59 -43.96 -7.12 29.11
CA ASP A 59 -44.75 -7.39 27.92
C ASP A 59 -43.94 -7.82 26.69
N ARG A 60 -42.66 -7.46 26.62
CA ARG A 60 -41.74 -7.75 25.50
C ARG A 60 -40.87 -8.97 25.74
N LEU A 61 -40.93 -9.59 26.91
CA LEU A 61 -40.11 -10.74 27.26
C LEU A 61 -40.96 -12.01 27.30
N LYS A 62 -40.33 -13.14 27.01
CA LYS A 62 -40.89 -14.48 27.13
C LYS A 62 -40.02 -15.32 28.06
N VAL A 63 -40.62 -16.23 28.79
CA VAL A 63 -39.96 -17.28 29.56
C VAL A 63 -39.99 -18.55 28.72
N LEU A 64 -38.84 -19.02 28.35
CA LEU A 64 -38.64 -20.21 27.51
C LEU A 64 -38.21 -21.38 28.39
N MET A 65 -38.75 -22.57 28.13
CA MET A 65 -38.17 -23.83 28.59
C MET A 65 -37.44 -24.46 27.42
N VAL A 66 -36.13 -24.64 27.55
CA VAL A 66 -35.23 -25.01 26.47
C VAL A 66 -34.60 -26.36 26.75
N ASP A 67 -34.76 -27.28 25.81
CA ASP A 67 -34.07 -28.56 25.80
C ASP A 67 -32.70 -28.38 25.15
N THR A 68 -31.64 -28.57 25.91
CA THR A 68 -30.23 -28.44 25.48
C THR A 68 -29.59 -29.82 25.24
N GLY A 69 -30.36 -30.91 25.25
CA GLY A 69 -29.84 -32.26 25.16
C GLY A 69 -29.11 -32.76 26.43
N SER A 70 -29.08 -31.96 27.51
CA SER A 70 -28.43 -32.32 28.77
C SER A 70 -29.37 -33.04 29.79
N GLY A 71 -30.58 -33.37 29.40
CA GLY A 71 -31.59 -34.13 30.15
C GLY A 71 -32.66 -33.26 30.78
N ALA A 72 -32.37 -32.26 31.60
CA ALA A 72 -33.38 -31.38 32.18
C ALA A 72 -33.55 -30.09 31.38
N PRO A 73 -34.80 -29.66 31.06
CA PRO A 73 -35.02 -28.38 30.40
C PRO A 73 -34.50 -27.18 31.20
N VAL A 74 -33.97 -26.22 30.53
CA VAL A 74 -33.38 -25.01 31.13
C VAL A 74 -34.28 -23.80 30.92
N GLN A 75 -34.52 -23.02 31.98
CA GLN A 75 -35.32 -21.81 31.89
C GLN A 75 -34.49 -20.65 31.36
N VAL A 76 -35.01 -19.98 30.35
CA VAL A 76 -34.35 -18.83 29.68
C VAL A 76 -35.33 -17.67 29.52
N VAL A 77 -34.95 -16.46 29.90
CA VAL A 77 -35.73 -15.25 29.62
C VAL A 77 -35.21 -14.64 28.32
N CYS A 78 -36.09 -14.49 27.33
CA CYS A 78 -35.73 -14.06 25.99
C CYS A 78 -36.59 -12.89 25.50
N GLY A 79 -35.97 -11.90 24.85
CA GLY A 79 -36.63 -10.75 24.23
C GLY A 79 -36.80 -10.87 22.70
N ALA A 80 -36.35 -11.93 22.10
CA ALA A 80 -36.38 -12.09 20.65
C ALA A 80 -37.82 -12.21 20.11
N PRO A 81 -38.17 -11.51 19.02
CA PRO A 81 -39.52 -11.50 18.47
C PRO A 81 -39.95 -12.86 17.94
N ASN A 82 -39.03 -13.65 17.41
CA ASN A 82 -39.28 -14.98 16.84
C ASN A 82 -39.29 -16.10 17.86
N ALA A 83 -39.06 -15.83 19.16
CA ALA A 83 -39.06 -16.83 20.21
C ALA A 83 -40.44 -17.51 20.27
N ARG A 84 -40.49 -18.86 20.05
CA ARG A 84 -41.70 -19.69 20.02
C ARG A 84 -41.41 -21.14 20.43
N ALA A 85 -42.43 -21.83 20.87
CA ALA A 85 -42.33 -23.28 21.05
C ALA A 85 -42.00 -23.95 19.70
N GLY A 86 -41.14 -24.95 19.73
CA GLY A 86 -40.71 -25.73 18.58
C GLY A 86 -39.47 -25.12 17.87
N LEU A 87 -39.07 -23.85 18.14
CA LEU A 87 -37.86 -23.24 17.56
C LEU A 87 -36.64 -24.05 17.99
N VAL A 88 -35.78 -24.36 17.02
CA VAL A 88 -34.45 -24.95 17.22
C VAL A 88 -33.42 -23.88 16.91
N GLY A 89 -32.42 -23.65 17.78
CA GLY A 89 -31.46 -22.59 17.61
C GLY A 89 -30.18 -22.78 18.43
N ALA A 90 -29.28 -21.79 18.36
CA ALA A 90 -28.03 -21.79 19.12
C ALA A 90 -28.27 -21.32 20.57
N PHE A 91 -27.80 -22.11 21.53
CA PHE A 91 -27.89 -21.83 22.97
C PHE A 91 -26.52 -21.66 23.61
N ALA A 92 -26.40 -20.64 24.44
CA ALA A 92 -25.26 -20.37 25.30
C ALA A 92 -25.59 -20.65 26.76
N ALA A 93 -24.85 -21.55 27.39
CA ALA A 93 -25.00 -21.86 28.82
C ALA A 93 -24.31 -20.79 29.70
N PRO A 94 -24.64 -20.71 31.00
CA PRO A 94 -23.84 -19.88 31.93
C PRO A 94 -22.37 -20.29 31.93
N GLY A 95 -21.48 -19.30 31.92
CA GLY A 95 -20.03 -19.46 31.74
C GLY A 95 -19.54 -19.35 30.31
N THR A 96 -20.46 -19.31 29.32
CA THR A 96 -20.08 -19.10 27.91
C THR A 96 -19.87 -17.63 27.63
N TYR A 97 -18.74 -17.32 26.99
CA TYR A 97 -18.47 -15.98 26.45
C TYR A 97 -19.23 -15.79 25.13
N VAL A 98 -19.96 -14.69 24.99
CA VAL A 98 -20.75 -14.33 23.81
C VAL A 98 -20.06 -13.13 23.13
N PRO A 99 -19.39 -13.33 21.98
CA PRO A 99 -18.49 -12.34 21.40
C PRO A 99 -19.20 -11.06 20.96
N GLY A 100 -20.34 -11.11 20.28
CA GLY A 100 -21.03 -9.94 19.74
C GLY A 100 -21.61 -8.97 20.78
N ILE A 101 -21.62 -9.35 22.06
CA ILE A 101 -22.01 -8.48 23.18
C ILE A 101 -20.91 -8.32 24.23
N ASP A 102 -19.74 -8.94 24.00
CA ASP A 102 -18.58 -8.92 24.90
C ASP A 102 -18.93 -9.28 26.37
N VAL A 103 -19.71 -10.36 26.57
CA VAL A 103 -20.19 -10.77 27.89
C VAL A 103 -20.00 -12.27 28.11
N THR A 104 -19.44 -12.64 29.26
CA THR A 104 -19.51 -14.01 29.77
C THR A 104 -20.84 -14.20 30.54
N LEU A 105 -21.68 -15.12 30.08
CA LEU A 105 -23.00 -15.34 30.66
C LEU A 105 -22.93 -15.82 32.09
N ALA A 106 -23.75 -15.24 32.95
CA ALA A 106 -23.98 -15.73 34.30
C ALA A 106 -25.47 -16.11 34.45
N ILE A 107 -25.78 -16.85 35.49
CA ILE A 107 -27.18 -17.05 35.89
C ILE A 107 -27.73 -15.70 36.30
N GLY A 108 -28.73 -15.22 35.57
CA GLY A 108 -29.34 -13.90 35.77
C GLY A 108 -30.73 -13.96 36.37
N ASN A 109 -31.12 -12.91 37.07
CA ASN A 109 -32.49 -12.69 37.47
C ASN A 109 -33.04 -11.48 36.68
N ILE A 110 -33.97 -11.78 35.75
CA ILE A 110 -34.54 -10.75 34.87
C ILE A 110 -35.96 -10.45 35.38
N ARG A 111 -36.13 -9.31 36.05
CA ARG A 111 -37.42 -8.89 36.63
C ARG A 111 -38.12 -10.00 37.46
N GLY A 112 -37.35 -10.64 38.34
CA GLY A 112 -37.87 -11.66 39.24
C GLY A 112 -37.92 -13.10 38.66
N VAL A 113 -37.55 -13.28 37.40
CA VAL A 113 -37.49 -14.63 36.74
C VAL A 113 -36.03 -14.98 36.50
N GLU A 114 -35.64 -16.20 36.92
CA GLU A 114 -34.29 -16.70 36.73
C GLU A 114 -34.06 -17.07 35.25
N SER A 115 -32.93 -16.68 34.68
CA SER A 115 -32.49 -17.08 33.34
C SER A 115 -31.14 -17.80 33.44
N ARG A 116 -31.06 -19.00 32.92
CA ARG A 116 -29.90 -19.90 32.95
C ARG A 116 -29.32 -20.12 31.58
N GLY A 117 -29.03 -19.01 30.87
CA GLY A 117 -28.44 -19.02 29.54
C GLY A 117 -29.16 -18.09 28.56
N MET A 118 -28.79 -18.20 27.31
CA MET A 118 -29.30 -17.34 26.24
C MET A 118 -29.48 -18.13 24.93
N MET A 119 -30.61 -17.88 24.24
CA MET A 119 -30.75 -18.24 22.83
C MET A 119 -30.20 -17.12 21.97
N CYS A 120 -29.26 -17.42 21.10
CA CYS A 120 -28.44 -16.44 20.42
C CYS A 120 -28.93 -16.09 19.02
N SER A 121 -28.76 -14.83 18.62
CA SER A 121 -28.88 -14.33 17.24
C SER A 121 -27.54 -14.47 16.50
N GLU A 122 -27.58 -14.29 15.18
CA GLU A 122 -26.34 -14.28 14.36
C GLU A 122 -25.39 -13.16 14.76
N LYS A 123 -25.92 -11.98 15.12
CA LYS A 123 -25.13 -10.84 15.56
C LYS A 123 -24.41 -11.09 16.87
N GLU A 124 -25.05 -11.75 17.84
CA GLU A 124 -24.45 -12.09 19.12
C GLU A 124 -23.29 -13.10 18.96
N LEU A 125 -23.32 -13.89 17.88
CA LEU A 125 -22.25 -14.80 17.51
C LEU A 125 -21.29 -14.21 16.45
N GLU A 126 -21.42 -12.92 16.07
CA GLU A 126 -20.60 -12.28 15.02
C GLU A 126 -20.57 -13.06 13.70
N ILE A 127 -21.66 -13.78 13.38
CA ILE A 127 -21.83 -14.52 12.12
C ILE A 127 -22.32 -13.58 11.03
N SER A 128 -23.25 -12.67 11.39
CA SER A 128 -23.75 -11.61 10.50
C SER A 128 -24.23 -10.40 11.32
N ASP A 129 -24.58 -9.30 10.65
CA ASP A 129 -25.19 -8.13 11.27
C ASP A 129 -26.69 -8.33 11.64
N SER A 130 -27.28 -9.48 11.30
CA SER A 130 -28.70 -9.77 11.56
C SER A 130 -28.98 -9.90 13.05
N HIS A 131 -29.90 -9.08 13.54
CA HIS A 131 -30.40 -9.09 14.92
C HIS A 131 -31.92 -9.27 14.98
N ASP A 132 -32.50 -9.92 13.96
CA ASP A 132 -33.97 -10.06 13.81
C ASP A 132 -34.57 -11.08 14.76
N GLY A 133 -33.73 -11.83 15.48
CA GLY A 133 -34.14 -12.79 16.47
C GLY A 133 -33.13 -13.90 16.72
N ILE A 134 -33.59 -14.97 17.37
CA ILE A 134 -32.81 -16.19 17.61
C ILE A 134 -32.51 -16.84 16.24
N ILE A 135 -31.32 -17.41 16.07
CA ILE A 135 -30.97 -18.27 14.93
C ILE A 135 -32.04 -19.40 14.84
N ASP A 136 -32.71 -19.49 13.71
CA ASP A 136 -33.81 -20.44 13.47
C ASP A 136 -33.30 -21.59 12.57
N LEU A 137 -32.96 -22.70 13.17
CA LEU A 137 -32.44 -23.88 12.50
C LEU A 137 -33.62 -24.81 12.05
N PRO A 138 -33.37 -25.67 11.06
CA PRO A 138 -34.32 -26.73 10.71
C PRO A 138 -34.78 -27.57 11.91
N GLU A 139 -36.05 -28.04 11.92
CA GLU A 139 -36.62 -28.78 13.05
C GLU A 139 -35.89 -30.09 13.35
N ASP A 140 -35.20 -30.67 12.37
CA ASP A 140 -34.43 -31.90 12.44
C ASP A 140 -32.97 -31.69 12.89
N ALA A 141 -32.55 -30.43 13.17
CA ALA A 141 -31.21 -30.15 13.67
C ALA A 141 -30.95 -30.88 15.00
N PRO A 142 -29.79 -31.55 15.16
CA PRO A 142 -29.54 -32.48 16.26
C PRO A 142 -29.34 -31.75 17.59
N VAL A 143 -30.38 -31.72 18.42
CA VAL A 143 -30.38 -31.07 19.75
C VAL A 143 -29.28 -31.67 20.64
N GLY A 144 -28.58 -30.84 21.38
CA GLY A 144 -27.48 -31.20 22.27
C GLY A 144 -26.11 -31.35 21.61
N THR A 145 -26.02 -31.22 20.29
CA THR A 145 -24.73 -31.23 19.58
C THR A 145 -24.14 -29.84 19.45
N SER A 146 -22.86 -29.75 19.12
CA SER A 146 -22.18 -28.48 18.89
C SER A 146 -22.80 -27.68 17.73
N PHE A 147 -23.21 -26.46 18.03
CA PHE A 147 -23.71 -25.54 17.01
C PHE A 147 -22.60 -25.19 16.00
N ALA A 148 -21.37 -24.99 16.47
CA ALA A 148 -20.24 -24.69 15.63
C ALA A 148 -19.99 -25.79 14.60
N ALA A 149 -20.01 -27.05 15.02
CA ALA A 149 -19.84 -28.20 14.13
C ALA A 149 -20.97 -28.29 13.10
N TYR A 150 -22.21 -28.10 13.53
CA TYR A 150 -23.38 -28.13 12.63
C TYR A 150 -23.34 -27.00 11.59
N ALA A 151 -22.90 -25.80 12.00
CA ALA A 151 -22.79 -24.63 11.15
C ALA A 151 -21.50 -24.61 10.32
N GLY A 152 -20.55 -25.55 10.57
CA GLY A 152 -19.25 -25.59 9.91
C GLY A 152 -18.29 -24.46 10.35
N LEU A 153 -18.44 -24.00 11.59
CA LEU A 153 -17.64 -22.92 12.19
C LEU A 153 -16.51 -23.45 13.10
N ASP A 154 -16.38 -24.76 13.24
CA ASP A 154 -15.35 -25.40 14.07
C ASP A 154 -14.08 -25.78 13.29
N ASP A 155 -14.01 -25.43 12.01
CA ASP A 155 -12.88 -25.69 11.12
C ASP A 155 -12.10 -24.38 10.86
N PRO A 156 -10.92 -24.19 11.46
CA PRO A 156 -10.15 -22.95 11.30
C PRO A 156 -9.83 -22.65 9.85
N VAL A 157 -10.03 -21.41 9.46
CA VAL A 157 -9.67 -20.89 8.12
C VAL A 157 -8.29 -20.26 8.20
N ILE A 158 -7.42 -20.68 7.31
CA ILE A 158 -6.06 -20.15 7.18
C ILE A 158 -5.99 -19.34 5.87
N GLU A 159 -5.54 -18.10 5.96
CA GLU A 159 -5.21 -17.29 4.79
C GLU A 159 -3.71 -17.15 4.64
N ILE A 160 -3.19 -17.52 3.46
CA ILE A 160 -1.78 -17.37 3.11
C ILE A 160 -1.59 -16.41 1.93
N ASN A 161 -0.49 -15.68 1.96
CA ASN A 161 -0.01 -14.90 0.84
C ASN A 161 0.79 -15.79 -0.12
N LEU A 162 0.49 -15.68 -1.41
CA LEU A 162 1.21 -16.42 -2.45
C LEU A 162 1.99 -15.45 -3.33
N THR A 163 3.28 -15.64 -3.40
CA THR A 163 4.12 -14.95 -4.39
C THR A 163 3.78 -15.42 -5.81
N PRO A 164 3.93 -14.57 -6.85
CA PRO A 164 3.57 -14.92 -8.23
C PRO A 164 4.27 -16.16 -8.78
N ASN A 165 5.43 -16.53 -8.25
CA ASN A 165 6.21 -17.70 -8.64
C ASN A 165 5.72 -19.00 -8.00
N ARG A 166 4.63 -18.98 -7.20
CA ARG A 166 4.10 -20.18 -6.55
C ARG A 166 2.69 -20.56 -7.05
N PRO A 167 2.51 -20.76 -8.38
CA PRO A 167 1.22 -21.20 -8.91
C PRO A 167 0.81 -22.59 -8.43
N ASP A 168 1.77 -23.44 -8.09
CA ASP A 168 1.57 -24.79 -7.57
C ASP A 168 0.81 -24.81 -6.23
N CYS A 169 0.89 -23.72 -5.44
CA CYS A 169 0.20 -23.56 -4.16
C CYS A 169 -1.13 -22.77 -4.28
N THR A 170 -1.63 -22.50 -5.48
CA THR A 170 -2.95 -21.90 -5.69
C THR A 170 -4.12 -22.87 -5.46
N GLY A 171 -3.83 -24.09 -5.05
CA GLY A 171 -4.77 -25.11 -4.61
C GLY A 171 -4.28 -25.80 -3.35
N VAL A 172 -5.25 -26.31 -2.53
CA VAL A 172 -4.97 -26.96 -1.24
C VAL A 172 -4.04 -28.15 -1.37
N TYR A 173 -4.19 -28.93 -2.47
CA TYR A 173 -3.29 -30.07 -2.74
C TYR A 173 -1.82 -29.64 -2.89
N GLY A 174 -1.55 -28.52 -3.55
CA GLY A 174 -0.19 -27.98 -3.71
C GLY A 174 0.43 -27.56 -2.38
N ILE A 175 -0.39 -26.93 -1.51
CA ILE A 175 0.00 -26.55 -0.15
C ILE A 175 0.33 -27.81 0.68
N ALA A 176 -0.51 -28.83 0.61
CA ALA A 176 -0.28 -30.11 1.28
C ALA A 176 1.03 -30.78 0.82
N ARG A 177 1.33 -30.73 -0.48
CA ARG A 177 2.58 -31.24 -1.05
C ARG A 177 3.80 -30.52 -0.47
N ASP A 178 3.76 -29.21 -0.34
CA ASP A 178 4.84 -28.41 0.20
C ASP A 178 5.08 -28.72 1.70
N LEU A 179 4.01 -28.79 2.47
CA LEU A 179 4.08 -29.17 3.88
C LEU A 179 4.63 -30.58 4.05
N ALA A 180 4.21 -31.54 3.24
CA ALA A 180 4.76 -32.90 3.27
C ALA A 180 6.26 -32.92 2.93
N ALA A 181 6.70 -32.15 1.92
CA ALA A 181 8.12 -32.02 1.57
C ALA A 181 8.95 -31.44 2.73
N SER A 182 8.35 -30.52 3.53
CA SER A 182 8.98 -29.96 4.73
C SER A 182 9.00 -30.91 5.94
N GLY A 183 8.38 -32.08 5.83
CA GLY A 183 8.34 -33.07 6.90
C GLY A 183 7.20 -32.93 7.91
N LEU A 184 6.19 -32.11 7.64
CA LEU A 184 5.06 -31.90 8.56
C LEU A 184 3.98 -33.01 8.47
N GLY A 185 4.11 -33.93 7.56
CA GLY A 185 3.16 -35.02 7.35
C GLY A 185 3.48 -35.80 6.09
N THR A 186 2.54 -36.64 5.68
CA THR A 186 2.63 -37.44 4.47
C THR A 186 1.57 -37.03 3.46
N LEU A 187 1.98 -36.69 2.25
CA LEU A 187 1.05 -36.34 1.17
C LEU A 187 0.24 -37.56 0.76
N LYS A 188 -1.08 -37.42 0.76
CA LYS A 188 -1.96 -38.49 0.25
C LYS A 188 -1.93 -38.48 -1.28
N PRO A 189 -1.88 -39.67 -1.93
CA PRO A 189 -1.83 -39.74 -3.38
C PRO A 189 -3.13 -39.22 -4.01
N ARG A 190 -3.01 -38.53 -5.16
CA ARG A 190 -4.17 -38.26 -6.01
C ARG A 190 -4.69 -39.58 -6.58
N LEU A 191 -5.94 -39.88 -6.31
CA LEU A 191 -6.60 -41.05 -6.89
C LEU A 191 -7.13 -40.67 -8.28
N THR A 192 -6.89 -41.52 -9.26
CA THR A 192 -7.57 -41.44 -10.57
C THR A 192 -8.92 -42.10 -10.44
N PRO A 193 -10.02 -41.34 -10.54
CA PRO A 193 -11.34 -41.92 -10.39
C PRO A 193 -11.68 -42.86 -11.55
N THR A 194 -12.46 -43.88 -11.27
CA THR A 194 -12.99 -44.78 -12.27
C THR A 194 -14.51 -44.84 -12.20
N PHE A 195 -15.15 -44.58 -13.33
CA PHE A 195 -16.62 -44.62 -13.45
C PHE A 195 -17.03 -45.19 -14.82
N PRO A 196 -18.25 -45.69 -14.97
CA PRO A 196 -18.72 -46.20 -16.26
C PRO A 196 -18.80 -45.09 -17.33
N ILE A 197 -18.32 -45.41 -18.51
CA ILE A 197 -18.39 -44.52 -19.66
C ILE A 197 -19.40 -45.11 -20.66
N GLN A 198 -20.33 -44.26 -21.15
CA GLN A 198 -21.35 -44.66 -22.11
C GLN A 198 -21.45 -43.70 -23.27
N GLY A 199 -21.11 -44.20 -24.47
CA GLY A 199 -21.15 -43.40 -25.70
C GLY A 199 -19.98 -42.41 -25.82
N GLU A 200 -20.04 -41.63 -26.88
CA GLU A 200 -19.05 -40.58 -27.18
C GLU A 200 -19.62 -39.20 -26.86
N THR A 201 -18.75 -38.21 -26.60
CA THR A 201 -19.10 -36.81 -26.60
C THR A 201 -19.38 -36.36 -28.02
N PRO A 202 -20.62 -36.02 -28.40
CA PRO A 202 -20.96 -35.73 -29.82
C PRO A 202 -20.45 -34.36 -30.25
N THR A 203 -20.36 -33.40 -29.37
CA THR A 203 -19.84 -32.05 -29.64
C THR A 203 -18.37 -32.17 -30.06
N GLU A 204 -18.08 -31.80 -31.32
CA GLU A 204 -16.68 -31.75 -31.76
C GLU A 204 -15.98 -30.57 -31.12
N LEU A 205 -14.69 -30.74 -30.94
CA LEU A 205 -13.82 -29.72 -30.36
C LEU A 205 -12.72 -29.44 -31.39
N LYS A 206 -12.51 -28.12 -31.68
CA LYS A 206 -11.46 -27.70 -32.61
C LYS A 206 -10.65 -26.57 -32.00
N ILE A 207 -9.36 -26.58 -32.23
CA ILE A 207 -8.47 -25.46 -31.88
C ILE A 207 -8.04 -24.84 -33.21
N GLU A 208 -8.64 -23.69 -33.55
CA GLU A 208 -8.39 -22.91 -34.76
C GLU A 208 -7.60 -21.63 -34.40
N LEU A 209 -6.36 -21.83 -33.99
CA LEU A 209 -5.42 -20.77 -33.63
C LEU A 209 -4.22 -20.77 -34.58
N ASP A 210 -3.80 -19.57 -34.97
CA ASP A 210 -2.56 -19.33 -35.72
C ASP A 210 -1.32 -19.72 -34.92
N ASP A 211 -1.41 -19.54 -33.58
CA ASP A 211 -0.41 -19.96 -32.61
C ASP A 211 -1.04 -20.95 -31.61
N ILE A 212 -0.76 -22.22 -31.78
CA ILE A 212 -1.29 -23.29 -30.91
C ILE A 212 -0.84 -23.14 -29.44
N SER A 213 0.26 -22.40 -29.16
CA SER A 213 0.74 -22.19 -27.80
C SER A 213 -0.25 -21.40 -26.94
N LEU A 214 -1.17 -20.65 -27.57
CA LEU A 214 -2.20 -19.89 -26.87
C LEU A 214 -3.24 -20.79 -26.17
N CYS A 215 -3.50 -21.98 -26.75
CA CYS A 215 -4.29 -23.04 -26.13
C CYS A 215 -3.67 -24.40 -26.50
N PRO A 216 -2.60 -24.83 -25.80
CA PRO A 216 -1.86 -26.03 -26.15
C PRO A 216 -2.63 -27.34 -25.88
N GLY A 217 -3.75 -27.25 -25.16
CA GLY A 217 -4.59 -28.41 -24.89
C GLY A 217 -5.97 -28.05 -24.41
N PHE A 218 -6.96 -28.82 -24.83
CA PHE A 218 -8.35 -28.67 -24.42
C PHE A 218 -9.00 -30.04 -24.31
N ALA A 219 -9.66 -30.31 -23.20
CA ALA A 219 -10.40 -31.54 -22.95
C ALA A 219 -11.87 -31.20 -22.63
N LEU A 220 -12.79 -31.99 -23.21
CA LEU A 220 -14.23 -31.83 -23.10
C LEU A 220 -14.89 -33.17 -22.82
N ARG A 221 -15.89 -33.19 -21.91
CA ARG A 221 -16.70 -34.37 -21.64
C ARG A 221 -18.16 -34.02 -21.46
N LEU A 222 -19.04 -34.77 -22.11
CA LEU A 222 -20.47 -34.71 -21.90
C LEU A 222 -20.87 -35.64 -20.76
N VAL A 223 -21.68 -35.13 -19.81
CA VAL A 223 -22.42 -35.93 -18.82
C VAL A 223 -23.91 -35.70 -19.04
N ARG A 224 -24.67 -36.78 -19.32
CA ARG A 224 -26.08 -36.71 -19.61
C ARG A 224 -26.93 -37.06 -18.38
N GLY A 225 -28.12 -36.50 -18.31
CA GLY A 225 -29.09 -36.81 -17.29
C GLY A 225 -28.71 -36.33 -15.90
N VAL A 226 -28.00 -35.23 -15.79
CA VAL A 226 -27.70 -34.61 -14.49
C VAL A 226 -28.94 -33.93 -13.91
N LYS A 227 -28.97 -33.82 -12.59
CA LYS A 227 -29.94 -33.02 -11.83
C LYS A 227 -29.18 -31.95 -11.09
N ASN A 228 -29.17 -30.74 -11.63
CA ASN A 228 -28.53 -29.62 -10.98
C ASN A 228 -29.42 -29.13 -9.83
N GLY A 229 -28.80 -28.79 -8.71
CA GLY A 229 -29.46 -28.33 -7.50
C GLY A 229 -28.43 -27.82 -6.50
N PRO A 230 -28.78 -27.71 -5.21
CA PRO A 230 -27.79 -27.31 -4.20
C PRO A 230 -26.66 -28.33 -4.10
N SER A 231 -25.44 -27.88 -3.93
CA SER A 231 -24.31 -28.75 -3.64
C SER A 231 -24.39 -29.37 -2.25
N PRO A 232 -23.64 -30.46 -1.97
CA PRO A 232 -23.63 -31.08 -0.63
C PRO A 232 -23.14 -30.08 0.45
N LYS A 233 -23.66 -30.21 1.68
CA LYS A 233 -23.32 -29.30 2.80
C LYS A 233 -21.83 -29.15 3.02
N TRP A 234 -21.04 -30.21 2.94
CA TRP A 234 -19.60 -30.17 3.14
C TRP A 234 -18.90 -29.26 2.10
N MET A 235 -19.37 -29.25 0.86
CA MET A 235 -18.85 -28.39 -0.21
C MET A 235 -19.27 -26.94 0.01
N GLN A 236 -20.54 -26.71 0.35
CA GLN A 236 -21.04 -25.37 0.68
C GLN A 236 -20.25 -24.74 1.83
N GLN A 237 -20.01 -25.50 2.90
CA GLN A 237 -19.25 -25.04 4.08
C GLN A 237 -17.82 -24.62 3.70
N ARG A 238 -17.14 -25.39 2.86
CA ARG A 238 -15.80 -25.04 2.37
C ARG A 238 -15.78 -23.79 1.52
N LEU A 239 -16.72 -23.66 0.59
CA LEU A 239 -16.85 -22.48 -0.24
C LEU A 239 -17.15 -21.23 0.60
N LEU A 240 -18.09 -21.33 1.55
CA LEU A 240 -18.40 -20.25 2.48
C LEU A 240 -17.19 -19.86 3.34
N ALA A 241 -16.42 -20.84 3.83
CA ALA A 241 -15.23 -20.59 4.64
C ALA A 241 -14.16 -19.77 3.91
N ILE A 242 -14.07 -19.92 2.59
CA ILE A 242 -13.12 -19.13 1.76
C ILE A 242 -13.75 -17.87 1.16
N GLY A 243 -15.00 -17.53 1.53
CA GLY A 243 -15.67 -16.32 1.11
C GLY A 243 -16.46 -16.45 -0.21
N LEU A 244 -16.66 -17.68 -0.73
CA LEU A 244 -17.46 -17.92 -1.92
C LEU A 244 -18.89 -18.29 -1.56
N ARG A 245 -19.84 -17.68 -2.27
CA ARG A 245 -21.25 -18.02 -2.13
C ARG A 245 -21.57 -19.26 -2.96
N PRO A 246 -22.13 -20.34 -2.36
CA PRO A 246 -22.66 -21.47 -3.11
C PRO A 246 -23.79 -21.04 -4.05
N ILE A 247 -23.78 -21.57 -5.30
CA ILE A 247 -24.74 -21.21 -6.34
C ILE A 247 -25.57 -22.46 -6.72
N SER A 248 -24.91 -23.45 -7.32
CA SER A 248 -25.48 -24.72 -7.71
C SER A 248 -24.39 -25.78 -7.72
N ALA A 249 -24.76 -27.06 -7.66
CA ALA A 249 -23.79 -28.15 -7.58
C ALA A 249 -22.79 -28.14 -8.75
N LEU A 250 -23.22 -27.85 -9.98
CA LEU A 250 -22.31 -27.78 -11.13
C LEU A 250 -21.29 -26.65 -11.00
N VAL A 251 -21.73 -25.43 -10.61
CA VAL A 251 -20.85 -24.27 -10.43
C VAL A 251 -19.98 -24.46 -9.20
N ASP A 252 -20.52 -24.96 -8.11
CA ASP A 252 -19.79 -25.19 -6.86
C ASP A 252 -18.68 -26.23 -7.03
N ILE A 253 -18.88 -27.25 -7.85
CA ILE A 253 -17.85 -28.23 -8.20
C ILE A 253 -16.69 -27.56 -8.96
N THR A 254 -16.97 -26.68 -9.91
CA THR A 254 -15.89 -25.97 -10.63
C THR A 254 -15.10 -25.04 -9.72
N ASN A 255 -15.78 -24.34 -8.81
CA ASN A 255 -15.14 -23.53 -7.79
C ASN A 255 -14.32 -24.40 -6.83
N TYR A 256 -14.90 -25.51 -6.34
CA TYR A 256 -14.18 -26.43 -5.48
C TYR A 256 -12.89 -26.96 -6.14
N MET A 257 -12.93 -27.42 -7.39
CA MET A 257 -11.77 -27.89 -8.13
C MET A 257 -10.71 -26.80 -8.31
N THR A 258 -11.14 -25.56 -8.51
CA THR A 258 -10.27 -24.41 -8.62
C THR A 258 -9.45 -24.21 -7.35
N PHE A 259 -10.05 -24.29 -6.18
CA PHE A 259 -9.37 -24.10 -4.90
C PHE A 259 -8.73 -25.38 -4.34
N ASP A 260 -9.32 -26.54 -4.58
CA ASP A 260 -8.79 -27.82 -4.12
C ASP A 260 -7.50 -28.22 -4.86
N GLN A 261 -7.53 -28.15 -6.19
CA GLN A 261 -6.47 -28.64 -7.05
C GLN A 261 -5.65 -27.56 -7.77
N GLY A 262 -6.00 -26.28 -7.62
CA GLY A 262 -5.40 -25.20 -8.39
C GLY A 262 -5.76 -25.26 -9.86
N ARG A 263 -6.88 -25.93 -10.21
CA ARG A 263 -7.27 -26.23 -11.58
C ARG A 263 -8.64 -25.61 -11.87
N PRO A 264 -8.70 -24.45 -12.52
CA PRO A 264 -9.97 -23.89 -12.96
C PRO A 264 -10.64 -24.78 -14.00
N MET A 265 -11.92 -25.01 -13.80
CA MET A 265 -12.78 -25.80 -14.66
C MET A 265 -13.96 -24.94 -15.10
N HIS A 266 -14.57 -25.29 -16.24
CA HIS A 266 -15.81 -24.67 -16.67
C HIS A 266 -16.84 -25.72 -17.08
N VAL A 267 -18.12 -25.35 -17.02
CA VAL A 267 -19.25 -26.18 -17.40
C VAL A 267 -20.21 -25.40 -18.29
N PHE A 268 -20.59 -26.00 -19.43
CA PHE A 268 -21.59 -25.46 -20.33
C PHE A 268 -22.84 -26.31 -20.28
N ASP A 269 -24.01 -25.69 -20.34
CA ASP A 269 -25.27 -26.41 -20.62
C ASP A 269 -25.23 -26.92 -22.07
N ALA A 270 -25.19 -28.24 -22.23
CA ALA A 270 -25.04 -28.86 -23.53
C ALA A 270 -26.21 -28.57 -24.49
N ALA A 271 -27.42 -28.29 -23.95
CA ALA A 271 -28.58 -27.93 -24.76
C ALA A 271 -28.50 -26.49 -25.33
N LYS A 272 -27.74 -25.63 -24.67
CA LYS A 272 -27.53 -24.22 -25.08
C LYS A 272 -26.38 -24.08 -26.08
N VAL A 273 -25.42 -25.01 -26.10
CA VAL A 273 -24.32 -25.04 -27.07
C VAL A 273 -24.84 -25.53 -28.41
N LYS A 274 -24.59 -24.74 -29.48
CA LYS A 274 -25.05 -25.02 -30.82
C LYS A 274 -23.92 -25.44 -31.72
N GLY A 275 -23.99 -26.64 -32.24
CA GLY A 275 -22.95 -27.21 -33.10
C GLY A 275 -21.71 -27.64 -32.33
N ASN A 276 -20.56 -27.20 -32.73
CA ASN A 276 -19.27 -27.58 -32.19
C ASN A 276 -18.64 -26.45 -31.38
N LEU A 277 -17.72 -26.79 -30.46
CA LEU A 277 -16.91 -25.80 -29.76
C LEU A 277 -15.58 -25.55 -30.50
N VAL A 278 -15.27 -24.30 -30.73
CA VAL A 278 -14.06 -23.87 -31.43
C VAL A 278 -13.31 -22.88 -30.54
N VAL A 279 -12.06 -23.22 -30.24
CA VAL A 279 -11.12 -22.27 -29.64
C VAL A 279 -10.46 -21.46 -30.74
N ARG A 280 -10.66 -20.17 -30.76
CA ARG A 280 -10.16 -19.26 -31.80
C ARG A 280 -9.82 -17.89 -31.25
N ARG A 281 -9.22 -17.04 -32.06
CA ARG A 281 -9.15 -15.61 -31.72
C ARG A 281 -10.54 -14.97 -31.87
N ALA A 282 -10.84 -14.01 -31.02
CA ALA A 282 -12.02 -13.18 -31.21
C ALA A 282 -11.92 -12.37 -32.50
N ARG A 283 -13.06 -12.05 -33.11
CA ARG A 283 -13.16 -11.13 -34.25
C ARG A 283 -13.18 -9.69 -33.71
N ASP A 284 -12.74 -8.74 -34.53
CA ASP A 284 -12.73 -7.35 -34.08
C ASP A 284 -14.16 -6.84 -33.82
N GLY A 285 -14.37 -6.31 -32.62
CA GLY A 285 -15.67 -5.78 -32.20
C GLY A 285 -16.71 -6.83 -31.80
N GLU A 286 -16.36 -8.13 -31.79
CA GLU A 286 -17.21 -9.19 -31.27
C GLU A 286 -17.48 -8.95 -29.77
N THR A 287 -18.69 -9.24 -29.28
CA THR A 287 -19.07 -9.04 -27.90
C THR A 287 -19.47 -10.35 -27.22
N VAL A 288 -19.35 -10.39 -25.90
CA VAL A 288 -19.87 -11.47 -25.05
C VAL A 288 -20.49 -10.89 -23.80
N LEU A 289 -21.72 -11.29 -23.49
CA LEU A 289 -22.32 -11.10 -22.18
C LEU A 289 -21.77 -12.18 -21.26
N ALA A 290 -21.00 -11.79 -20.25
CA ALA A 290 -20.32 -12.71 -19.37
C ALA A 290 -21.14 -13.03 -18.10
N LEU A 291 -20.70 -14.04 -17.32
CA LEU A 291 -21.36 -14.50 -16.09
C LEU A 291 -21.44 -13.44 -14.97
N ASP A 292 -20.73 -12.31 -15.10
CA ASP A 292 -20.84 -11.15 -14.20
C ASP A 292 -21.88 -10.12 -14.69
N GLU A 293 -22.73 -10.50 -15.65
CA GLU A 293 -23.80 -9.68 -16.25
C GLU A 293 -23.27 -8.45 -17.00
N ARG A 294 -21.99 -8.42 -17.40
CA ARG A 294 -21.38 -7.35 -18.18
C ARG A 294 -21.12 -7.79 -19.60
N GLU A 295 -21.32 -6.85 -20.54
CA GLU A 295 -20.96 -7.04 -21.93
C GLU A 295 -19.52 -6.58 -22.18
N TYR A 296 -18.68 -7.47 -22.70
CA TYR A 296 -17.29 -7.20 -23.03
C TYR A 296 -17.11 -7.13 -24.55
N LYS A 297 -16.48 -6.06 -25.02
CA LYS A 297 -16.08 -5.90 -26.41
C LYS A 297 -14.68 -6.50 -26.61
N LEU A 298 -14.59 -7.45 -27.51
CA LEU A 298 -13.39 -8.24 -27.76
C LEU A 298 -12.63 -7.72 -28.99
N ASN A 299 -11.38 -8.15 -29.10
CA ASN A 299 -10.51 -7.87 -30.22
C ASN A 299 -9.65 -9.10 -30.58
N PRO A 300 -8.96 -9.14 -31.73
CA PRO A 300 -8.21 -10.32 -32.18
C PRO A 300 -7.03 -10.76 -31.30
N SER A 301 -6.64 -9.99 -30.27
CA SER A 301 -5.65 -10.45 -29.29
C SER A 301 -6.25 -11.38 -28.22
N ASN A 302 -7.57 -11.39 -28.08
CA ASN A 302 -8.27 -12.22 -27.13
C ASN A 302 -8.53 -13.62 -27.72
N VAL A 303 -8.32 -14.66 -26.91
CA VAL A 303 -8.69 -16.03 -27.25
C VAL A 303 -10.04 -16.35 -26.61
N VAL A 304 -10.91 -16.96 -27.39
CA VAL A 304 -12.29 -17.26 -27.00
C VAL A 304 -12.63 -18.73 -27.32
N ILE A 305 -13.62 -19.24 -26.59
CA ILE A 305 -14.33 -20.45 -26.94
C ILE A 305 -15.65 -19.99 -27.58
N ALA A 306 -15.94 -20.48 -28.77
CA ALA A 306 -17.11 -20.08 -29.53
C ALA A 306 -17.84 -21.31 -30.08
N ASP A 307 -19.12 -21.16 -30.32
CA ASP A 307 -19.97 -22.10 -31.04
C ASP A 307 -20.55 -21.46 -32.32
N ASP A 308 -21.60 -22.07 -32.89
CA ASP A 308 -22.26 -21.52 -34.10
C ASP A 308 -23.08 -20.23 -33.81
N ASN A 309 -23.41 -19.95 -32.55
CA ASN A 309 -24.10 -18.72 -32.13
C ASN A 309 -23.12 -17.54 -31.92
N GLY A 310 -21.88 -17.82 -31.51
CA GLY A 310 -20.90 -16.77 -31.22
C GLY A 310 -19.93 -17.15 -30.13
N VAL A 311 -19.52 -16.15 -29.34
CA VAL A 311 -18.59 -16.34 -28.22
C VAL A 311 -19.33 -16.84 -26.98
N GLU A 312 -18.91 -18.02 -26.47
CA GLU A 312 -19.46 -18.65 -25.28
C GLU A 312 -18.56 -18.48 -24.05
N SER A 313 -17.28 -18.13 -24.24
CA SER A 313 -16.36 -17.90 -23.12
C SER A 313 -15.15 -17.08 -23.56
N ILE A 314 -14.65 -16.22 -22.68
CA ILE A 314 -13.31 -15.64 -22.77
C ILE A 314 -12.36 -16.68 -22.21
N GLY A 315 -11.60 -17.34 -23.08
CA GLY A 315 -10.81 -18.53 -22.76
C GLY A 315 -9.96 -18.36 -21.49
N GLY A 316 -10.17 -19.22 -20.49
CA GLY A 316 -9.46 -19.24 -19.22
C GLY A 316 -9.71 -18.04 -18.28
N ILE A 317 -10.65 -17.17 -18.60
CA ILE A 317 -10.93 -15.95 -17.81
C ILE A 317 -12.35 -15.96 -17.26
N MET A 318 -13.37 -16.04 -18.14
CA MET A 318 -14.77 -15.97 -17.72
C MET A 318 -15.71 -16.57 -18.78
N GLY A 319 -16.66 -17.39 -18.33
CA GLY A 319 -17.71 -17.92 -19.19
C GLY A 319 -18.74 -16.88 -19.62
N GLY A 320 -19.42 -17.15 -20.70
CA GLY A 320 -20.59 -16.38 -21.16
C GLY A 320 -21.87 -16.81 -20.47
N GLU A 321 -22.80 -15.89 -20.34
CA GLU A 321 -24.11 -16.11 -19.70
C GLU A 321 -24.99 -17.07 -20.54
N HIS A 322 -24.91 -16.99 -21.86
CA HIS A 322 -25.74 -17.75 -22.78
C HIS A 322 -25.67 -19.26 -22.58
N SER A 323 -24.47 -19.83 -22.45
CA SER A 323 -24.24 -21.25 -22.24
C SER A 323 -24.11 -21.67 -20.79
N GLY A 324 -24.38 -20.74 -19.87
CA GLY A 324 -24.35 -20.99 -18.41
C GLY A 324 -25.34 -22.07 -17.97
N CYS A 325 -24.93 -22.89 -16.99
CA CYS A 325 -25.76 -23.90 -16.39
C CYS A 325 -26.74 -23.28 -15.39
N ASP A 326 -28.01 -23.76 -15.41
CA ASP A 326 -29.07 -23.38 -14.49
C ASP A 326 -29.71 -24.61 -13.83
N GLU A 327 -30.77 -24.42 -13.07
CA GLU A 327 -31.50 -25.49 -12.37
C GLU A 327 -32.18 -26.50 -13.32
N ASN A 328 -32.43 -26.14 -14.58
CA ASN A 328 -33.04 -26.96 -15.61
C ASN A 328 -32.03 -27.71 -16.46
N THR A 329 -30.72 -27.50 -16.25
CA THR A 329 -29.65 -28.15 -17.01
C THR A 329 -29.67 -29.65 -16.75
N THR A 330 -29.89 -30.47 -17.80
CA THR A 330 -29.94 -31.93 -17.76
C THR A 330 -28.73 -32.60 -18.39
N ASP A 331 -28.06 -31.93 -19.31
CA ASP A 331 -26.83 -32.41 -19.96
C ASP A 331 -25.74 -31.32 -19.85
N VAL A 332 -24.56 -31.69 -19.38
CA VAL A 332 -23.48 -30.75 -19.14
C VAL A 332 -22.22 -31.13 -19.89
N LEU A 333 -21.58 -30.17 -20.53
CA LEU A 333 -20.23 -30.28 -21.08
C LEU A 333 -19.22 -29.72 -20.07
N ILE A 334 -18.32 -30.59 -19.61
CA ILE A 334 -17.27 -30.22 -18.66
C ILE A 334 -15.99 -29.90 -19.46
N GLU A 335 -15.44 -28.72 -19.24
CA GLU A 335 -14.21 -28.23 -19.86
C GLU A 335 -13.03 -28.33 -18.89
N SER A 336 -11.87 -28.74 -19.44
CA SER A 336 -10.55 -28.57 -18.82
C SER A 336 -9.54 -28.18 -19.89
N ALA A 337 -8.98 -26.99 -19.81
CA ALA A 337 -8.11 -26.45 -20.85
C ALA A 337 -6.75 -25.96 -20.32
N LEU A 338 -5.84 -25.73 -21.25
CA LEU A 338 -4.54 -25.09 -21.03
C LEU A 338 -4.50 -23.79 -21.82
N TRP A 339 -3.97 -22.75 -21.21
CA TRP A 339 -3.92 -21.41 -21.78
C TRP A 339 -2.52 -20.81 -21.62
N ASP A 340 -2.09 -20.00 -22.59
CA ASP A 340 -0.86 -19.22 -22.46
C ASP A 340 -0.99 -18.18 -21.35
N PRO A 341 -0.16 -18.23 -20.29
CA PRO A 341 -0.26 -17.34 -19.16
C PRO A 341 -0.17 -15.86 -19.54
N MET A 342 0.67 -15.52 -20.52
CA MET A 342 0.88 -14.14 -20.94
C MET A 342 -0.35 -13.59 -21.68
N ASN A 343 -0.99 -14.41 -22.53
CA ASN A 343 -2.22 -14.00 -23.20
C ASN A 343 -3.36 -13.79 -22.20
N ILE A 344 -3.51 -14.70 -21.22
CA ILE A 344 -4.49 -14.54 -20.12
C ILE A 344 -4.27 -13.24 -19.35
N ALA A 345 -3.03 -12.96 -18.96
CA ALA A 345 -2.70 -11.74 -18.24
C ALA A 345 -3.00 -10.48 -19.04
N LYS A 346 -2.63 -10.45 -20.33
CA LYS A 346 -2.90 -9.30 -21.23
C LYS A 346 -4.39 -9.10 -21.46
N THR A 347 -5.12 -10.20 -21.75
CA THR A 347 -6.57 -10.16 -21.99
C THR A 347 -7.31 -9.67 -20.74
N GLY A 348 -7.05 -10.28 -19.58
CA GLY A 348 -7.72 -9.89 -18.35
C GLY A 348 -7.43 -8.45 -17.93
N ARG A 349 -6.20 -7.97 -18.16
CA ARG A 349 -5.83 -6.57 -17.88
C ARG A 349 -6.52 -5.60 -18.84
N SER A 350 -6.57 -5.92 -20.13
CA SER A 350 -7.19 -5.04 -21.13
C SER A 350 -8.70 -4.91 -20.95
N LEU A 351 -9.35 -5.98 -20.49
CA LEU A 351 -10.80 -6.02 -20.25
C LEU A 351 -11.18 -5.60 -18.80
N GLY A 352 -10.18 -5.44 -17.91
CA GLY A 352 -10.41 -5.10 -16.52
C GLY A 352 -11.07 -6.22 -15.69
N ILE A 353 -10.91 -7.49 -16.09
CA ILE A 353 -11.54 -8.65 -15.46
C ILE A 353 -10.61 -9.28 -14.44
N ILE A 354 -11.09 -9.51 -13.23
CA ILE A 354 -10.38 -10.20 -12.15
C ILE A 354 -11.22 -11.41 -11.74
N THR A 355 -10.67 -12.64 -11.94
CA THR A 355 -11.33 -13.89 -11.55
C THR A 355 -10.31 -14.87 -10.96
N ASP A 356 -10.81 -15.85 -10.21
CA ASP A 356 -10.01 -16.95 -9.68
C ASP A 356 -9.41 -17.84 -10.78
N ALA A 357 -10.10 -17.98 -11.89
CA ALA A 357 -9.60 -18.68 -13.06
C ALA A 357 -8.42 -17.92 -13.69
N ARG A 358 -8.59 -16.64 -13.98
CA ARG A 358 -7.52 -15.77 -14.48
C ARG A 358 -6.31 -15.80 -13.54
N TYR A 359 -6.51 -15.62 -12.23
CA TYR A 359 -5.46 -15.60 -11.22
C TYR A 359 -4.53 -16.83 -11.33
N ARG A 360 -5.09 -18.00 -11.61
CA ARG A 360 -4.34 -19.25 -11.75
C ARG A 360 -3.73 -19.41 -13.15
N PHE A 361 -4.51 -19.18 -14.18
CA PHE A 361 -4.01 -19.35 -15.55
C PHE A 361 -2.92 -18.34 -15.93
N GLU A 362 -3.00 -17.07 -15.45
CA GLU A 362 -1.94 -16.09 -15.74
C GLU A 362 -0.60 -16.39 -15.05
N ARG A 363 -0.59 -17.27 -14.05
CA ARG A 363 0.61 -17.78 -13.37
C ARG A 363 1.09 -19.12 -13.90
N GLY A 364 0.23 -19.81 -14.61
CA GLY A 364 0.44 -21.17 -15.10
C GLY A 364 -0.21 -22.22 -14.21
N VAL A 365 -0.80 -23.22 -14.83
CA VAL A 365 -1.42 -24.37 -14.18
C VAL A 365 -0.69 -25.65 -14.57
N ASP A 366 -0.82 -26.71 -13.75
CA ASP A 366 -0.23 -28.02 -14.05
C ASP A 366 -0.82 -28.63 -15.35
N PRO A 367 -0.06 -28.71 -16.45
CA PRO A 367 -0.56 -29.25 -17.71
C PRO A 367 -0.89 -30.74 -17.63
N GLU A 368 -0.13 -31.52 -16.85
CA GLU A 368 -0.38 -32.96 -16.68
C GLU A 368 -1.68 -33.25 -15.93
N TYR A 369 -2.20 -32.26 -15.18
CA TYR A 369 -3.47 -32.40 -14.47
C TYR A 369 -4.70 -32.01 -15.30
N MET A 370 -4.54 -31.69 -16.60
CA MET A 370 -5.67 -31.34 -17.47
C MET A 370 -6.71 -32.45 -17.56
N VAL A 371 -6.27 -33.64 -17.95
CA VAL A 371 -7.15 -34.81 -18.09
C VAL A 371 -7.52 -35.42 -16.74
N PRO A 372 -6.62 -35.64 -15.76
CA PRO A 372 -6.99 -36.11 -14.44
C PRO A 372 -7.97 -35.14 -13.72
N GLY A 373 -7.81 -33.84 -13.92
CA GLY A 373 -8.76 -32.82 -13.41
C GLY A 373 -10.17 -32.99 -13.99
N LEU A 374 -10.28 -33.25 -15.30
CA LEU A 374 -11.53 -33.56 -15.97
C LEU A 374 -12.17 -34.85 -15.39
N GLU A 375 -11.37 -35.89 -15.16
CA GLU A 375 -11.85 -37.15 -14.54
C GLU A 375 -12.40 -36.89 -13.13
N ARG A 376 -11.64 -36.15 -12.30
CA ARG A 376 -12.08 -35.82 -10.93
C ARG A 376 -13.34 -34.95 -10.91
N THR A 377 -13.43 -33.96 -11.78
CA THR A 377 -14.64 -33.13 -11.90
C THR A 377 -15.84 -33.96 -12.33
N THR A 378 -15.66 -34.87 -13.29
CA THR A 378 -16.70 -35.79 -13.73
C THR A 378 -17.21 -36.66 -12.56
N GLU A 379 -16.31 -37.23 -11.78
CA GLU A 379 -16.67 -38.02 -10.59
C GLU A 379 -17.53 -37.22 -9.62
N LEU A 380 -17.13 -35.96 -9.33
CA LEU A 380 -17.90 -35.08 -8.46
C LEU A 380 -19.28 -34.77 -9.04
N VAL A 381 -19.38 -34.52 -10.35
CA VAL A 381 -20.67 -34.30 -11.02
C VAL A 381 -21.56 -35.54 -10.90
N LEU A 382 -21.03 -36.74 -11.16
CA LEU A 382 -21.78 -37.99 -11.04
C LEU A 382 -22.22 -38.22 -9.60
N ALA A 383 -21.38 -37.91 -8.62
CA ALA A 383 -21.70 -38.08 -7.20
C ALA A 383 -22.75 -37.09 -6.69
N CYS A 384 -22.69 -35.82 -7.12
CA CYS A 384 -23.56 -34.75 -6.63
C CYS A 384 -24.85 -34.61 -7.47
N CYS A 385 -24.75 -34.78 -8.77
CA CYS A 385 -25.84 -34.52 -9.73
C CYS A 385 -26.35 -35.77 -10.44
N GLY A 386 -25.68 -36.92 -10.26
CA GLY A 386 -25.99 -38.14 -11.03
C GLY A 386 -25.61 -38.02 -12.50
N GLY A 387 -26.27 -38.83 -13.32
CA GLY A 387 -26.06 -38.80 -14.76
C GLY A 387 -25.16 -39.91 -15.28
N THR A 388 -24.79 -39.83 -16.56
CA THR A 388 -23.97 -40.81 -17.28
C THR A 388 -22.90 -40.09 -18.07
N ALA A 389 -21.62 -40.44 -17.83
CA ALA A 389 -20.48 -39.83 -18.50
C ALA A 389 -20.22 -40.45 -19.87
N ALA A 390 -20.03 -39.63 -20.89
CA ALA A 390 -19.52 -40.01 -22.19
C ALA A 390 -17.99 -40.04 -22.20
N LYS A 391 -17.40 -40.67 -23.27
CA LYS A 391 -15.96 -40.64 -23.46
C LYS A 391 -15.49 -39.18 -23.67
N ALA A 392 -14.39 -38.79 -23.03
CA ALA A 392 -13.81 -37.46 -23.21
C ALA A 392 -13.20 -37.27 -24.60
N ARG A 393 -13.26 -36.04 -25.09
CA ARG A 393 -12.47 -35.59 -26.26
C ARG A 393 -11.29 -34.78 -25.74
N VAL A 394 -10.12 -34.96 -26.34
CA VAL A 394 -8.91 -34.23 -26.00
C VAL A 394 -8.24 -33.79 -27.30
N GLU A 395 -8.04 -32.48 -27.41
CA GLU A 395 -7.38 -31.88 -28.57
C GLU A 395 -6.10 -31.15 -28.15
N GLY A 396 -5.10 -31.16 -28.97
CA GLY A 396 -3.86 -30.39 -28.89
C GLY A 396 -2.80 -30.91 -27.92
N TYR A 397 -3.17 -31.45 -26.77
CA TYR A 397 -2.24 -31.81 -25.70
C TYR A 397 -1.35 -33.04 -26.10
N LYS A 398 -0.04 -32.89 -26.05
CA LYS A 398 0.96 -33.91 -26.41
C LYS A 398 1.75 -34.47 -25.23
N GLY A 399 1.38 -34.11 -23.98
CA GLY A 399 2.15 -34.45 -22.79
C GLY A 399 3.12 -33.32 -22.40
N TYR A 400 3.58 -33.35 -21.16
CA TYR A 400 4.57 -32.42 -20.62
C TYR A 400 5.99 -32.92 -20.90
N GLU A 401 6.81 -32.06 -21.50
CA GLU A 401 8.23 -32.29 -21.65
C GLU A 401 8.98 -31.55 -20.52
N ALA A 402 9.58 -32.35 -19.64
CA ALA A 402 10.22 -31.77 -18.44
C ALA A 402 11.48 -31.00 -18.82
N LYS A 403 11.55 -29.75 -18.35
CA LYS A 403 12.78 -28.96 -18.40
C LYS A 403 13.84 -29.60 -17.51
N VAL A 404 15.05 -29.78 -18.01
CA VAL A 404 16.17 -30.33 -17.23
C VAL A 404 17.18 -29.24 -16.94
N VAL A 405 17.44 -29.02 -15.66
CA VAL A 405 18.43 -28.04 -15.18
C VAL A 405 19.72 -28.77 -14.79
N ASP A 406 20.85 -28.34 -15.34
CA ASP A 406 22.18 -28.75 -14.89
C ASP A 406 22.55 -27.98 -13.61
N PHE A 407 22.56 -28.67 -12.47
CA PHE A 407 22.64 -28.06 -11.15
C PHE A 407 23.93 -28.42 -10.41
N PRO A 408 24.88 -27.47 -10.30
CA PRO A 408 26.00 -27.58 -9.38
C PRO A 408 25.54 -27.42 -7.93
N LEU A 409 25.81 -28.43 -7.09
CA LEU A 409 25.41 -28.39 -5.66
C LEU A 409 26.09 -27.28 -4.89
N SER A 410 27.27 -26.81 -5.31
CA SER A 410 27.97 -25.66 -4.74
C SER A 410 27.23 -24.33 -4.86
N GLU A 411 26.24 -24.23 -5.77
CA GLU A 411 25.42 -23.01 -5.90
C GLU A 411 24.61 -22.72 -4.64
N VAL A 412 24.21 -23.75 -3.88
CA VAL A 412 23.50 -23.57 -2.62
C VAL A 412 24.33 -22.71 -1.67
N LYS A 413 25.56 -23.12 -1.41
CA LYS A 413 26.48 -22.38 -0.54
C LYS A 413 26.85 -21.02 -1.12
N ARG A 414 27.07 -20.95 -2.43
CA ARG A 414 27.46 -19.70 -3.12
C ARG A 414 26.41 -18.60 -2.98
N LEU A 415 25.12 -18.94 -3.13
CA LEU A 415 24.04 -17.96 -3.11
C LEU A 415 23.52 -17.66 -1.71
N THR A 416 23.48 -18.68 -0.83
CA THR A 416 22.81 -18.56 0.48
C THR A 416 23.77 -18.53 1.67
N GLY A 417 24.98 -19.03 1.49
CA GLY A 417 25.94 -19.28 2.58
C GLY A 417 25.64 -20.54 3.40
N LEU A 418 24.58 -21.30 3.06
CA LEU A 418 24.22 -22.53 3.77
C LEU A 418 25.13 -23.70 3.34
N ASP A 419 25.55 -24.50 4.30
CA ASP A 419 26.25 -25.78 4.06
C ASP A 419 25.23 -26.93 4.10
N VAL A 420 24.53 -27.17 2.98
CA VAL A 420 23.58 -28.27 2.83
C VAL A 420 24.28 -29.43 2.13
N SER A 421 24.17 -30.63 2.69
CA SER A 421 24.80 -31.81 2.08
C SER A 421 24.18 -32.15 0.73
N ALA A 422 24.96 -32.86 -0.13
CA ALA A 422 24.48 -33.32 -1.42
C ALA A 422 23.25 -34.23 -1.29
N ASP A 423 23.26 -35.13 -0.31
CA ASP A 423 22.15 -36.05 -0.08
C ASP A 423 20.89 -35.35 0.42
N GLU A 424 21.04 -34.39 1.28
CA GLU A 424 19.92 -33.57 1.76
C GLU A 424 19.33 -32.72 0.62
N SER A 425 20.17 -32.07 -0.17
CA SER A 425 19.74 -31.29 -1.32
C SER A 425 18.93 -32.13 -2.32
N LYS A 426 19.43 -33.34 -2.64
CA LYS A 426 18.73 -34.31 -3.51
C LYS A 426 17.41 -34.77 -2.86
N SER A 427 17.43 -35.07 -1.56
CA SER A 427 16.24 -35.50 -0.83
C SER A 427 15.15 -34.42 -0.83
N ILE A 428 15.50 -33.16 -0.59
CA ILE A 428 14.57 -32.02 -0.63
C ILE A 428 13.94 -31.92 -2.00
N LEU A 429 14.74 -31.86 -3.07
CA LEU A 429 14.25 -31.76 -4.43
C LEU A 429 13.34 -32.95 -4.80
N THR A 430 13.71 -34.17 -4.43
CA THR A 430 12.89 -35.35 -4.67
C THR A 430 11.55 -35.29 -3.94
N LYS A 431 11.51 -34.86 -2.69
CA LYS A 431 10.27 -34.68 -1.90
C LYS A 431 9.35 -33.61 -2.51
N LEU A 432 9.90 -32.58 -3.13
CA LEU A 432 9.15 -31.56 -3.87
C LEU A 432 8.67 -32.05 -5.25
N GLY A 433 9.08 -33.27 -5.66
CA GLY A 433 8.63 -33.89 -6.90
C GLY A 433 9.56 -33.68 -8.10
N PHE A 434 10.74 -33.10 -7.91
CA PHE A 434 11.75 -33.03 -8.94
C PHE A 434 12.38 -34.43 -9.17
N SER A 435 12.63 -34.76 -10.42
CA SER A 435 13.40 -36.02 -10.75
C SER A 435 14.88 -35.70 -10.80
N VAL A 436 15.63 -36.26 -9.86
CA VAL A 436 17.08 -36.00 -9.70
C VAL A 436 17.88 -37.16 -10.22
N SER A 437 18.86 -36.90 -11.10
CA SER A 437 19.79 -37.89 -11.64
C SER A 437 21.24 -37.41 -11.61
N GLY A 438 22.19 -38.34 -11.63
CA GLY A 438 23.61 -38.03 -11.60
C GLY A 438 24.23 -38.14 -10.19
N SER A 439 25.56 -38.19 -10.19
CA SER A 439 26.40 -38.32 -8.98
C SER A 439 27.51 -37.27 -9.00
N GLY A 440 28.03 -36.91 -7.81
CA GLY A 440 29.10 -35.93 -7.65
C GLY A 440 28.61 -34.50 -7.49
N GLU A 441 29.44 -33.54 -7.87
CA GLU A 441 29.23 -32.10 -7.67
C GLU A 441 28.10 -31.50 -8.56
N ARG A 442 27.82 -32.10 -9.73
CA ARG A 442 26.81 -31.66 -10.67
C ARG A 442 25.76 -32.75 -10.85
N ILE A 443 24.52 -32.36 -10.78
CA ILE A 443 23.36 -33.24 -10.97
C ILE A 443 22.41 -32.65 -12.00
N SER A 444 21.63 -33.52 -12.66
CA SER A 444 20.56 -33.11 -13.55
C SER A 444 19.23 -33.18 -12.80
N VAL A 445 18.48 -32.09 -12.85
CA VAL A 445 17.21 -31.97 -12.15
C VAL A 445 16.11 -31.68 -13.16
N ALA A 446 15.19 -32.62 -13.34
CA ALA A 446 14.02 -32.46 -14.18
C ALA A 446 12.90 -31.82 -13.37
N VAL A 447 12.35 -30.72 -13.89
CA VAL A 447 11.33 -29.90 -13.24
C VAL A 447 9.95 -30.56 -13.38
N PRO A 448 9.15 -30.69 -12.32
CA PRO A 448 7.81 -31.26 -12.40
C PRO A 448 6.83 -30.30 -13.10
N SER A 449 5.78 -30.84 -13.70
CA SER A 449 4.81 -30.11 -14.55
C SER A 449 4.08 -28.96 -13.81
N TRP A 450 3.95 -29.06 -12.51
CA TRP A 450 3.29 -28.03 -11.69
C TRP A 450 4.19 -26.88 -11.26
N ARG A 451 5.46 -26.85 -11.68
CA ARG A 451 6.44 -25.79 -11.35
C ARG A 451 6.89 -25.02 -12.60
N PRO A 452 5.99 -24.29 -13.26
CA PRO A 452 6.33 -23.51 -14.46
C PRO A 452 7.30 -22.36 -14.16
N ASP A 453 7.48 -21.99 -12.91
CA ASP A 453 8.33 -20.92 -12.40
C ASP A 453 9.82 -21.30 -12.38
N VAL A 454 10.15 -22.58 -12.30
CA VAL A 454 11.54 -23.05 -12.16
C VAL A 454 12.25 -23.05 -13.50
N ASP A 455 13.11 -22.06 -13.70
CA ASP A 455 13.84 -21.87 -14.96
C ASP A 455 15.32 -22.21 -14.89
N GLY A 456 15.91 -22.16 -13.72
CA GLY A 456 17.32 -22.35 -13.59
C GLY A 456 17.79 -22.77 -12.20
N LYS A 457 19.10 -22.71 -12.02
CA LYS A 457 19.74 -23.17 -10.78
C LYS A 457 19.43 -22.30 -9.57
N ALA A 458 19.15 -21.01 -9.75
CA ALA A 458 18.80 -20.12 -8.65
C ALA A 458 17.47 -20.54 -8.01
N ASP A 459 16.50 -20.95 -8.83
CA ASP A 459 15.19 -21.41 -8.38
C ASP A 459 15.32 -22.72 -7.57
N LEU A 460 16.21 -23.63 -8.03
CA LEU A 460 16.51 -24.86 -7.27
C LEU A 460 17.20 -24.57 -5.94
N VAL A 461 18.05 -23.55 -5.89
CA VAL A 461 18.65 -23.10 -4.63
C VAL A 461 17.58 -22.54 -3.68
N GLU A 462 16.62 -21.77 -4.18
CA GLU A 462 15.48 -21.29 -3.41
C GLU A 462 14.70 -22.45 -2.80
N GLU A 463 14.38 -23.48 -3.59
CA GLU A 463 13.67 -24.66 -3.11
C GLU A 463 14.42 -25.38 -2.00
N ILE A 464 15.72 -25.57 -2.14
CA ILE A 464 16.56 -26.21 -1.11
C ILE A 464 16.61 -25.34 0.15
N MET A 465 16.85 -24.04 -0.02
CA MET A 465 16.99 -23.10 1.10
C MET A 465 15.70 -22.99 1.93
N ARG A 466 14.53 -22.83 1.27
CA ARG A 466 13.26 -22.65 1.98
C ARG A 466 12.83 -23.90 2.75
N ILE A 467 13.12 -25.11 2.24
CA ILE A 467 12.78 -26.36 2.93
C ILE A 467 13.81 -26.69 4.01
N HIS A 468 15.11 -26.43 3.76
CA HIS A 468 16.15 -26.58 4.77
C HIS A 468 15.95 -25.64 5.97
N GLY A 469 15.38 -24.45 5.71
CA GLY A 469 15.06 -23.41 6.69
C GLY A 469 15.93 -22.18 6.56
N VAL A 470 15.28 -21.04 6.31
CA VAL A 470 15.92 -19.73 6.16
C VAL A 470 16.62 -19.30 7.45
N ASP A 471 16.09 -19.69 8.61
CA ASP A 471 16.69 -19.39 9.94
C ASP A 471 18.08 -20.01 10.15
N ASN A 472 18.45 -20.99 9.33
CA ASN A 472 19.79 -21.57 9.35
C ASN A 472 20.86 -20.69 8.67
N ILE A 473 20.45 -19.61 7.99
CA ILE A 473 21.37 -18.66 7.39
C ILE A 473 22.02 -17.83 8.50
N LYS A 474 23.33 -17.97 8.64
CA LYS A 474 24.09 -17.21 9.62
C LYS A 474 24.39 -15.82 9.09
N PRO A 475 23.91 -14.75 9.72
CA PRO A 475 24.23 -13.39 9.29
C PRO A 475 25.74 -13.16 9.44
N GLN A 476 26.37 -12.62 8.40
CA GLN A 476 27.76 -12.23 8.45
C GLN A 476 27.85 -10.71 8.42
N PRO A 477 28.58 -10.09 9.35
CA PRO A 477 28.79 -8.65 9.31
C PRO A 477 29.58 -8.28 8.05
N LEU A 478 29.23 -7.15 7.44
CA LEU A 478 30.00 -6.62 6.35
C LEU A 478 31.46 -6.40 6.80
N SER A 479 32.40 -6.87 5.98
CA SER A 479 33.81 -6.65 6.22
C SER A 479 34.12 -5.15 6.28
N SER A 480 34.59 -4.67 7.41
CA SER A 480 34.98 -3.28 7.62
C SER A 480 36.47 -3.03 7.35
N HIS A 481 37.03 -3.66 6.31
CA HIS A 481 38.45 -3.52 5.97
C HIS A 481 38.84 -2.09 5.54
N ALA A 482 37.91 -1.28 5.09
CA ALA A 482 38.11 0.14 4.94
C ALA A 482 37.77 0.84 6.26
N ALA A 483 38.78 1.31 6.98
CA ALA A 483 38.51 2.22 8.09
C ALA A 483 37.59 3.33 7.58
N VAL A 484 36.49 3.57 8.29
CA VAL A 484 35.51 4.62 7.93
C VAL A 484 36.14 5.99 8.22
N ASN A 485 37.26 6.26 7.57
CA ASN A 485 37.97 7.53 7.65
C ASN A 485 37.48 8.57 6.62
N GLY A 486 36.53 8.18 5.78
CA GLY A 486 35.91 9.02 4.76
C GLY A 486 34.66 9.76 5.27
N LYS A 487 34.19 10.69 4.47
CA LYS A 487 32.90 11.32 4.70
C LYS A 487 31.80 10.29 4.47
N ILE A 488 31.06 9.94 5.49
CA ILE A 488 29.90 9.00 5.40
C ILE A 488 28.74 9.66 4.66
N LEU A 489 28.52 10.96 4.89
CA LEU A 489 27.45 11.74 4.28
C LEU A 489 28.01 12.70 3.23
N THR A 490 27.28 12.84 2.14
CA THR A 490 27.55 13.90 1.14
C THR A 490 27.30 15.28 1.74
N THR A 491 27.86 16.32 1.13
CA THR A 491 27.60 17.70 1.57
C THR A 491 26.12 18.03 1.54
N LEU A 492 25.41 17.56 0.51
CA LEU A 492 23.97 17.78 0.37
C LEU A 492 23.17 17.10 1.50
N GLN A 493 23.53 15.87 1.88
CA GLN A 493 22.90 15.19 3.00
C GLN A 493 23.14 15.91 4.33
N ILE A 494 24.36 16.40 4.56
CA ILE A 494 24.69 17.19 5.75
C ILE A 494 23.86 18.48 5.77
N ARG A 495 23.80 19.21 4.67
CA ARG A 495 23.02 20.44 4.54
C ARG A 495 21.52 20.20 4.75
N THR A 496 20.98 19.13 4.17
CA THR A 496 19.57 18.73 4.39
C THR A 496 19.26 18.53 5.88
N ARG A 497 20.11 17.79 6.60
CA ARG A 497 19.97 17.59 8.06
C ARG A 497 20.13 18.90 8.83
N THR A 498 21.05 19.73 8.42
CA THR A 498 21.33 21.03 9.06
C THR A 498 20.18 22.01 8.86
N ALA A 499 19.62 22.09 7.65
CA ALA A 499 18.45 22.91 7.34
C ALA A 499 17.24 22.51 8.20
N LYS A 500 16.95 21.21 8.31
CA LYS A 500 15.88 20.71 9.18
C LYS A 500 16.06 21.14 10.63
N ARG A 501 17.25 20.98 11.20
CA ARG A 501 17.55 21.38 12.57
C ARG A 501 17.45 22.91 12.77
N ALA A 502 17.92 23.68 11.80
CA ALA A 502 17.87 25.14 11.85
C ALA A 502 16.42 25.64 11.92
N LEU A 503 15.55 25.10 11.08
CA LEU A 503 14.13 25.48 11.05
C LEU A 503 13.38 24.99 12.30
N ALA A 504 13.64 23.78 12.75
CA ALA A 504 13.06 23.27 14.00
C ALA A 504 13.47 24.12 15.21
N SER A 505 14.76 24.55 15.30
CA SER A 505 15.23 25.43 16.38
C SER A 505 14.63 26.84 16.33
N ARG A 506 14.08 27.25 15.20
CA ARG A 506 13.32 28.49 15.02
C ARG A 506 11.83 28.35 15.35
N GLY A 507 11.42 27.20 15.92
CA GLY A 507 10.06 26.93 16.35
C GLY A 507 9.10 26.52 15.21
N MET A 508 9.62 26.06 14.08
CA MET A 508 8.82 25.52 13.00
C MET A 508 8.67 23.99 13.17
N LEU A 509 7.54 23.44 12.75
CA LEU A 509 7.25 21.99 12.75
C LEU A 509 7.54 21.40 11.37
N GLU A 510 8.19 20.25 11.33
CA GLU A 510 8.43 19.56 10.07
C GLU A 510 7.13 18.95 9.55
N ALA A 511 6.82 19.21 8.28
CA ALA A 511 5.75 18.59 7.54
C ALA A 511 6.34 17.70 6.43
N VAL A 512 5.61 16.65 6.06
CA VAL A 512 5.92 15.83 4.91
C VAL A 512 4.69 15.85 4.01
N THR A 513 4.81 16.48 2.85
CA THR A 513 3.72 16.60 1.89
C THR A 513 3.95 15.73 0.66
N TRP A 514 2.89 15.45 -0.08
CA TRP A 514 2.99 14.64 -1.29
C TRP A 514 3.85 15.32 -2.37
N SER A 515 4.63 14.51 -3.09
CA SER A 515 5.38 14.98 -4.25
C SER A 515 4.48 15.21 -5.48
N PHE A 516 3.24 14.81 -5.39
CA PHE A 516 2.21 14.95 -6.43
C PHE A 516 1.18 15.99 -6.02
N ILE A 517 0.82 16.85 -6.96
CA ILE A 517 -0.15 17.94 -6.79
C ILE A 517 -1.05 18.02 -8.04
N SER A 518 -2.09 18.82 -8.00
CA SER A 518 -2.92 19.04 -9.18
C SER A 518 -2.18 19.88 -10.25
N GLU A 519 -2.56 19.72 -11.50
CA GLU A 519 -2.03 20.49 -12.63
C GLU A 519 -2.19 22.01 -12.41
N ASP A 520 -3.33 22.43 -11.86
CA ASP A 520 -3.59 23.85 -11.57
C ASP A 520 -2.66 24.41 -10.49
N GLN A 521 -2.42 23.62 -9.42
CA GLN A 521 -1.43 23.98 -8.41
C GLN A 521 0.00 24.02 -9.00
N ALA A 522 0.36 23.07 -9.86
CA ALA A 522 1.66 23.07 -10.51
C ALA A 522 1.87 24.32 -11.38
N LYS A 523 0.88 24.71 -12.16
CA LYS A 523 0.93 25.92 -13.01
C LYS A 523 1.10 27.20 -12.21
N LEU A 524 0.44 27.33 -11.07
CA LEU A 524 0.56 28.49 -10.18
C LEU A 524 1.99 28.69 -9.65
N PHE A 525 2.77 27.60 -9.54
CA PHE A 525 4.14 27.62 -8.99
C PHE A 525 5.21 27.31 -10.03
N GLY A 526 4.93 27.60 -11.29
CA GLY A 526 5.92 27.54 -12.38
C GLY A 526 6.12 26.16 -13.02
N GLY A 527 5.26 25.19 -12.71
CA GLY A 527 5.22 23.86 -13.32
C GLY A 527 4.11 23.71 -14.37
N GLY A 528 3.52 22.50 -14.45
CA GLY A 528 2.44 22.16 -15.40
C GLY A 528 2.97 21.84 -16.80
N SER A 529 4.24 21.50 -16.95
CA SER A 529 4.79 20.97 -18.21
C SER A 529 4.43 19.50 -18.39
N ASN A 530 4.24 19.08 -19.64
CA ASN A 530 3.94 17.66 -19.95
C ASN A 530 5.01 16.68 -19.45
N ALA A 531 6.26 17.11 -19.30
CA ALA A 531 7.35 16.30 -18.78
C ALA A 531 7.17 15.91 -17.30
N LEU A 532 6.38 16.68 -16.55
CA LEU A 532 6.12 16.46 -15.13
C LEU A 532 4.73 15.85 -14.85
N LYS A 533 3.95 15.59 -15.91
CA LYS A 533 2.62 14.98 -15.80
C LYS A 533 2.73 13.46 -15.65
N LEU A 534 2.03 12.92 -14.66
CA LEU A 534 2.00 11.47 -14.42
C LEU A 534 1.11 10.77 -15.46
N ALA A 535 1.60 9.64 -15.99
CA ALA A 535 0.84 8.84 -16.97
C ALA A 535 -0.37 8.13 -16.33
N ASN A 536 -0.25 7.74 -15.06
CA ASN A 536 -1.26 7.00 -14.31
C ASN A 536 -1.38 7.54 -12.88
N PRO A 537 -1.90 8.76 -12.69
CA PRO A 537 -2.01 9.35 -11.36
C PRO A 537 -2.97 8.53 -10.49
N ILE A 538 -2.66 8.45 -9.19
CA ILE A 538 -3.51 7.74 -8.21
C ILE A 538 -4.87 8.44 -8.01
N ALA A 539 -4.91 9.76 -8.21
CA ALA A 539 -6.12 10.58 -8.16
C ALA A 539 -5.97 11.77 -9.13
N ALA A 540 -7.08 12.32 -9.58
CA ALA A 540 -7.09 13.43 -10.55
C ALA A 540 -6.41 14.70 -10.02
N ASP A 541 -6.45 14.93 -8.73
CA ASP A 541 -5.82 16.05 -8.02
C ASP A 541 -4.34 15.81 -7.66
N MET A 542 -3.77 14.69 -8.09
CA MET A 542 -2.37 14.29 -7.91
C MET A 542 -1.69 13.98 -9.24
N SER A 543 -1.96 14.79 -10.27
CA SER A 543 -1.60 14.52 -11.66
C SER A 543 -0.19 14.97 -12.07
N ASP A 544 0.46 15.82 -11.29
CA ASP A 544 1.71 16.47 -11.64
C ASP A 544 2.78 16.39 -10.55
N MET A 545 4.03 16.28 -10.93
CA MET A 545 5.15 16.41 -10.02
C MET A 545 5.29 17.86 -9.55
N ARG A 546 5.47 18.09 -8.25
CA ARG A 546 5.52 19.42 -7.65
C ARG A 546 6.78 20.21 -8.07
N PRO A 547 6.66 21.44 -8.63
CA PRO A 547 7.78 22.32 -8.93
C PRO A 547 8.29 23.07 -7.69
N SER A 548 7.50 23.13 -6.62
CA SER A 548 7.71 23.87 -5.39
C SER A 548 7.10 23.07 -4.21
N LEU A 549 7.65 23.28 -2.99
CA LEU A 549 7.09 22.74 -1.75
C LEU A 549 5.86 23.54 -1.27
N LEU A 550 5.71 24.77 -1.73
CA LEU A 550 4.73 25.73 -1.23
C LEU A 550 3.28 25.31 -1.43
N PRO A 551 2.84 24.68 -2.54
CA PRO A 551 1.45 24.23 -2.69
C PRO A 551 1.03 23.26 -1.59
N GLY A 552 1.84 22.23 -1.32
CA GLY A 552 1.60 21.25 -0.27
C GLY A 552 1.59 21.87 1.12
N LEU A 553 2.54 22.79 1.39
CA LEU A 553 2.61 23.51 2.67
C LEU A 553 1.44 24.47 2.85
N LEU A 554 1.01 25.21 1.82
CA LEU A 554 -0.17 26.10 1.88
C LEU A 554 -1.44 25.32 2.19
N SER A 555 -1.64 24.19 1.51
CA SER A 555 -2.78 23.30 1.79
C SER A 555 -2.74 22.75 3.22
N ALA A 556 -1.56 22.41 3.73
CA ALA A 556 -1.39 21.94 5.10
C ALA A 556 -1.71 23.06 6.12
N VAL A 557 -1.24 24.27 5.87
CA VAL A 557 -1.53 25.45 6.73
C VAL A 557 -3.02 25.74 6.76
N GLN A 558 -3.72 25.72 5.62
CA GLN A 558 -5.16 25.97 5.59
C GLN A 558 -5.94 24.88 6.33
N ARG A 559 -5.62 23.59 6.11
CA ARG A 559 -6.26 22.49 6.87
C ARG A 559 -6.10 22.61 8.38
N ASN A 560 -4.97 23.14 8.86
CA ASN A 560 -4.77 23.42 10.29
C ASN A 560 -5.62 24.60 10.75
N ALA A 561 -5.69 25.64 9.94
CA ALA A 561 -6.53 26.80 10.23
C ALA A 561 -8.01 26.44 10.33
N ASP A 562 -8.53 25.61 9.44
CA ASP A 562 -9.91 25.12 9.43
C ASP A 562 -10.25 24.31 10.68
N LYS A 563 -9.24 23.68 11.30
CA LYS A 563 -9.34 22.99 12.59
C LYS A 563 -9.16 23.91 13.82
N GLY A 564 -9.06 25.22 13.61
CA GLY A 564 -8.94 26.21 14.67
C GLY A 564 -7.50 26.58 15.07
N TYR A 565 -6.48 26.03 14.42
CA TYR A 565 -5.08 26.40 14.66
C TYR A 565 -4.73 27.64 13.81
N GLY A 566 -4.98 28.82 14.34
CA GLY A 566 -4.76 30.08 13.61
C GLY A 566 -3.30 30.42 13.36
N ASP A 567 -2.41 30.13 14.33
CA ASP A 567 -0.96 30.38 14.25
C ASP A 567 -0.25 29.08 13.87
N VAL A 568 0.35 29.03 12.68
CA VAL A 568 1.02 27.85 12.13
C VAL A 568 2.40 28.23 11.62
N ALA A 569 3.42 27.46 11.97
CA ALA A 569 4.77 27.57 11.40
C ALA A 569 5.26 26.17 11.02
N ILE A 570 5.26 25.87 9.74
CA ILE A 570 5.66 24.56 9.21
C ILE A 570 6.73 24.69 8.14
N PHE A 571 7.53 23.63 8.01
CA PHE A 571 8.56 23.54 6.98
C PHE A 571 8.70 22.14 6.42
N GLU A 572 9.29 22.02 5.26
CA GLU A 572 9.69 20.75 4.64
C GLU A 572 11.07 20.93 4.00
N VAL A 573 11.90 19.88 4.05
CA VAL A 573 13.16 19.81 3.30
C VAL A 573 13.15 18.57 2.44
N SER A 574 12.83 18.73 1.16
CA SER A 574 12.54 17.61 0.27
C SER A 574 12.84 17.95 -1.20
N GLY A 575 12.42 17.06 -2.11
CA GLY A 575 12.60 17.22 -3.55
C GLY A 575 11.50 18.07 -4.19
N THR A 576 11.91 18.88 -5.18
CA THR A 576 11.05 19.49 -6.19
C THR A 576 11.58 19.16 -7.58
N TYR A 577 10.79 19.35 -8.62
CA TYR A 577 11.08 18.83 -9.95
C TYR A 577 10.92 19.92 -11.01
N GLU A 578 11.96 20.11 -11.83
CA GLU A 578 11.97 21.06 -12.95
C GLU A 578 11.67 20.35 -14.29
N ASN A 579 12.05 19.08 -14.40
CA ASN A 579 11.79 18.20 -15.53
C ASN A 579 11.88 16.72 -15.10
N ASP A 580 11.76 15.78 -16.02
CA ASP A 580 11.76 14.33 -15.83
C ASP A 580 13.15 13.68 -15.77
N THR A 581 14.23 14.49 -15.73
CA THR A 581 15.60 13.99 -15.61
C THR A 581 16.11 14.04 -14.16
N PRO A 582 17.12 13.22 -13.79
CA PRO A 582 17.75 13.31 -12.48
C PRO A 582 18.30 14.70 -12.13
N GLU A 583 18.83 15.44 -13.13
CA GLU A 583 19.38 16.78 -13.00
C GLU A 583 18.30 17.84 -12.73
N GLY A 584 17.05 17.56 -13.14
CA GLY A 584 15.89 18.41 -12.86
C GLY A 584 15.33 18.24 -11.45
N GLN A 585 15.91 17.36 -10.65
CA GLN A 585 15.49 17.18 -9.25
C GLN A 585 16.27 18.13 -8.35
N ARG A 586 15.55 19.00 -7.63
CA ARG A 586 16.15 19.98 -6.73
C ARG A 586 15.93 19.58 -5.27
N ARG A 587 16.90 19.86 -4.42
CA ARG A 587 16.74 19.75 -2.96
C ARG A 587 16.43 21.12 -2.37
N VAL A 588 15.21 21.30 -1.87
CA VAL A 588 14.68 22.57 -1.41
C VAL A 588 14.34 22.51 0.08
N ALA A 589 14.64 23.55 0.82
CA ALA A 589 14.10 23.81 2.15
C ALA A 589 13.05 24.90 2.01
N GLY A 590 11.78 24.57 2.27
CA GLY A 590 10.66 25.50 2.19
C GLY A 590 9.93 25.60 3.53
N GLY A 591 9.34 26.76 3.82
CA GLY A 591 8.56 26.93 5.02
C GLY A 591 7.55 28.07 4.93
N ILE A 592 6.51 27.97 5.74
CA ILE A 592 5.42 28.94 5.80
C ILE A 592 5.12 29.25 7.26
N ARG A 593 4.94 30.54 7.54
CA ARG A 593 4.34 31.04 8.78
C ARG A 593 2.99 31.67 8.49
N ARG A 594 2.02 31.42 9.35
CA ARG A 594 0.66 31.96 9.29
C ARG A 594 0.28 32.56 10.64
N GLY A 595 -0.50 33.64 10.63
CA GLY A 595 -1.05 34.26 11.82
C GLY A 595 -0.09 35.26 12.47
N THR A 596 0.34 35.00 13.69
CA THR A 596 1.25 35.88 14.42
C THR A 596 2.70 35.40 14.38
N ALA A 597 3.64 36.31 14.46
CA ALA A 597 5.08 36.02 14.44
C ALA A 597 5.52 35.18 15.66
N SER A 598 4.77 35.18 16.74
CA SER A 598 4.95 34.33 17.91
C SER A 598 3.82 33.30 18.00
N LEU A 599 4.17 32.01 18.02
CA LEU A 599 3.19 30.94 18.21
C LEU A 599 2.58 31.01 19.61
N ALA A 600 1.26 30.98 19.71
CA ALA A 600 0.55 30.91 20.98
C ALA A 600 0.97 29.64 21.75
N GLY A 601 1.28 29.76 23.02
CA GLY A 601 1.66 28.64 23.89
C GLY A 601 3.09 28.14 23.78
N ALA A 602 3.92 28.70 22.93
CA ALA A 602 5.33 28.27 22.75
C ALA A 602 6.30 28.84 23.79
N GLY A 603 5.82 29.54 24.82
CA GLY A 603 6.66 30.12 25.87
C GLY A 603 7.62 31.24 25.42
N ARG A 604 7.62 31.60 24.16
CA ARG A 604 8.46 32.66 23.56
C ARG A 604 7.71 33.98 23.49
N MET A 605 7.27 34.44 24.61
CA MET A 605 6.63 35.77 24.75
C MET A 605 7.68 36.89 24.74
N TRP A 606 8.50 37.00 23.70
CA TRP A 606 9.40 38.12 23.51
C TRP A 606 8.71 39.32 22.84
N SER A 607 7.55 39.11 22.24
CA SER A 607 6.75 40.20 21.70
C SER A 607 5.87 40.78 22.79
N ASN A 608 5.67 42.07 22.75
CA ASN A 608 4.74 42.83 23.60
C ASN A 608 3.27 42.43 23.39
N ALA A 609 2.99 41.15 23.22
CA ALA A 609 1.65 40.58 23.13
C ALA A 609 0.80 40.79 24.40
N ALA A 610 1.39 41.33 25.46
CA ALA A 610 0.68 41.77 26.69
C ALA A 610 -0.40 42.85 26.46
N LYS A 611 -0.56 43.39 25.26
CA LYS A 611 -1.57 44.39 24.89
C LYS A 611 -2.52 43.95 23.77
N GLY A 612 -2.76 42.64 23.60
CA GLY A 612 -3.96 42.20 22.85
C GLY A 612 -3.81 42.07 21.33
N GLY A 613 -2.62 41.82 20.82
CA GLY A 613 -2.43 41.45 19.41
C GLY A 613 -0.96 41.19 19.11
N GLY A 614 -0.57 39.97 18.84
CA GLY A 614 0.74 39.66 18.31
C GLY A 614 0.95 40.36 16.95
N LYS A 615 2.18 40.76 16.61
CA LYS A 615 2.51 41.29 15.29
C LYS A 615 2.18 40.21 14.25
N PRO A 616 1.40 40.50 13.20
CA PRO A 616 1.17 39.53 12.15
C PRO A 616 2.48 39.17 11.46
N VAL A 617 2.54 37.95 10.93
CA VAL A 617 3.64 37.45 10.13
C VAL A 617 3.82 38.33 8.89
N ASP A 618 5.05 38.67 8.56
CA ASP A 618 5.38 39.49 7.42
C ASP A 618 6.56 38.90 6.57
N VAL A 619 6.91 39.59 5.53
CA VAL A 619 8.01 39.25 4.63
C VAL A 619 9.35 39.08 5.34
N PHE A 620 9.60 39.81 6.44
CA PHE A 620 10.86 39.75 7.17
C PHE A 620 11.00 38.49 8.02
N ASP A 621 9.89 37.91 8.47
CA ASP A 621 9.90 36.61 9.15
C ASP A 621 10.34 35.49 8.18
N ALA A 622 9.77 35.45 6.98
CA ALA A 622 10.18 34.53 5.94
C ALA A 622 11.64 34.73 5.48
N LYS A 623 12.08 36.00 5.35
CA LYS A 623 13.47 36.34 5.09
C LYS A 623 14.41 35.80 6.16
N ALA A 624 14.08 35.98 7.42
CA ALA A 624 14.88 35.53 8.55
C ALA A 624 15.00 33.99 8.60
N ASP A 625 13.94 33.27 8.28
CA ASP A 625 13.95 31.82 8.21
C ASP A 625 14.82 31.31 7.04
N ALA A 626 14.68 31.91 5.84
CA ALA A 626 15.48 31.60 4.69
C ALA A 626 16.98 31.84 4.91
N LEU A 627 17.33 32.99 5.47
CA LEU A 627 18.72 33.32 5.77
C LEU A 627 19.33 32.41 6.84
N ALA A 628 18.56 32.03 7.85
CA ALA A 628 18.99 31.07 8.86
C ALA A 628 19.35 29.71 8.28
N VAL A 629 18.62 29.22 7.28
CA VAL A 629 18.96 27.99 6.55
C VAL A 629 20.29 28.13 5.82
N ILE A 630 20.49 29.25 5.12
CA ILE A 630 21.71 29.53 4.35
C ILE A 630 22.92 29.61 5.27
N GLU A 631 22.82 30.37 6.35
CA GLU A 631 23.86 30.50 7.36
C GLU A 631 24.21 29.16 8.02
N ALA A 632 23.21 28.42 8.46
CA ALA A 632 23.40 27.10 9.08
C ALA A 632 24.08 26.11 8.12
N CYS A 633 23.78 26.19 6.82
CA CYS A 633 24.45 25.39 5.79
C CYS A 633 25.90 25.82 5.50
N GLY A 634 26.39 26.87 6.19
CA GLY A 634 27.80 27.28 6.20
C GLY A 634 28.20 28.26 5.10
N LEU A 635 27.26 28.99 4.51
CA LEU A 635 27.59 30.06 3.54
C LEU A 635 27.96 31.36 4.28
N PRO A 636 28.97 32.10 3.80
CA PRO A 636 29.29 33.39 4.36
C PRO A 636 28.21 34.42 4.05
N MET A 637 27.54 34.94 5.09
CA MET A 637 26.44 35.88 4.91
C MET A 637 26.82 37.19 4.22
N GLY A 638 28.08 37.65 4.35
CA GLY A 638 28.57 38.81 3.64
C GLY A 638 28.57 38.70 2.11
N ASN A 639 28.44 37.48 1.58
CA ASN A 639 28.36 37.24 0.13
C ASN A 639 26.94 37.14 -0.40
N ILE A 640 25.97 37.19 0.51
CA ILE A 640 24.54 37.05 0.17
C ILE A 640 23.99 38.40 -0.24
N GLN A 641 23.29 38.43 -1.35
CA GLN A 641 22.61 39.60 -1.90
C GLN A 641 21.11 39.35 -1.89
N ILE A 642 20.38 40.39 -1.54
CA ILE A 642 18.92 40.40 -1.57
C ILE A 642 18.48 41.38 -2.60
N GLU A 643 17.71 40.93 -3.59
CA GLU A 643 17.07 41.78 -4.59
C GLU A 643 15.56 41.79 -4.32
N GLN A 644 14.91 42.93 -4.57
CA GLN A 644 13.49 43.07 -4.46
C GLN A 644 12.78 42.26 -5.56
N GLY A 645 11.64 41.62 -5.19
CA GLY A 645 10.85 40.82 -6.10
C GLY A 645 11.23 39.35 -6.12
N GLY A 646 10.30 38.52 -6.59
CA GLY A 646 10.38 37.07 -6.68
C GLY A 646 9.41 36.52 -7.72
N PRO A 647 9.24 35.21 -7.77
CA PRO A 647 8.27 34.56 -8.64
C PRO A 647 6.85 35.07 -8.45
N ALA A 648 6.01 34.90 -9.47
CA ALA A 648 4.65 35.48 -9.55
C ALA A 648 3.68 35.07 -8.43
N TRP A 649 3.95 33.97 -7.75
CA TRP A 649 3.14 33.54 -6.59
C TRP A 649 3.39 34.34 -5.31
N TYR A 650 4.44 35.18 -5.28
CA TYR A 650 4.67 36.14 -4.21
C TYR A 650 4.16 37.52 -4.56
N HIS A 651 3.88 38.30 -3.54
CA HIS A 651 3.51 39.71 -3.68
C HIS A 651 4.69 40.55 -4.24
N PRO A 652 4.55 41.27 -5.33
CA PRO A 652 5.66 41.92 -6.02
C PRO A 652 6.43 42.98 -5.17
N GLY A 653 5.72 43.68 -4.28
CA GLY A 653 6.32 44.66 -3.39
C GLY A 653 6.76 44.12 -2.02
N ARG A 654 6.41 42.86 -1.71
CA ARG A 654 6.72 42.24 -0.41
C ARG A 654 7.35 40.86 -0.59
N SER A 655 8.34 40.79 -1.47
CA SER A 655 9.11 39.58 -1.73
C SER A 655 10.56 39.93 -2.09
N GLY A 656 11.41 38.93 -2.01
CA GLY A 656 12.83 39.08 -2.37
C GLY A 656 13.43 37.79 -2.91
N THR A 657 14.42 37.96 -3.76
CA THR A 657 15.28 36.93 -4.31
C THR A 657 16.62 36.92 -3.56
N ILE A 658 17.04 35.77 -3.08
CA ILE A 658 18.33 35.58 -2.40
C ILE A 658 19.34 35.06 -3.42
N LYS A 659 20.44 35.77 -3.56
CA LYS A 659 21.48 35.44 -4.53
C LYS A 659 22.87 35.37 -3.90
N MET A 660 23.74 34.63 -4.56
CA MET A 660 25.19 34.66 -4.30
C MET A 660 25.90 34.98 -5.61
N GLY A 661 26.33 36.27 -5.72
CA GLY A 661 26.78 36.83 -6.97
C GLY A 661 25.66 36.95 -8.02
N PRO A 662 25.94 37.37 -9.24
CA PRO A 662 24.94 37.75 -10.23
C PRO A 662 24.18 36.57 -10.83
N LYS A 663 24.71 35.34 -10.73
CA LYS A 663 24.20 34.17 -11.48
C LYS A 663 23.53 33.10 -10.59
N VAL A 664 23.83 33.04 -9.30
CA VAL A 664 23.36 31.93 -8.44
C VAL A 664 22.19 32.40 -7.60
N VAL A 665 21.01 31.92 -7.92
CA VAL A 665 19.83 32.10 -7.08
C VAL A 665 19.85 31.01 -6.01
N LEU A 666 19.83 31.42 -4.76
CA LEU A 666 19.77 30.52 -3.61
C LEU A 666 18.36 30.28 -3.10
N GLY A 667 17.40 31.15 -3.42
CA GLY A 667 16.03 31.01 -3.00
C GLY A 667 15.21 32.29 -3.11
N TYR A 668 13.97 32.16 -2.64
CA TYR A 668 12.96 33.23 -2.63
C TYR A 668 12.26 33.27 -1.28
N PHE A 669 11.76 34.45 -0.91
CA PHE A 669 10.93 34.65 0.26
C PHE A 669 9.92 35.77 0.02
N GLY A 670 8.81 35.73 0.73
CA GLY A 670 7.82 36.81 0.63
C GLY A 670 6.49 36.51 1.26
N GLU A 671 5.61 37.51 1.26
CA GLU A 671 4.19 37.31 1.41
C GLU A 671 3.61 36.77 0.08
N PHE A 672 2.62 35.91 0.18
CA PHE A 672 2.01 35.35 -1.04
C PHE A 672 1.13 36.37 -1.76
N HIS A 673 1.05 36.22 -3.08
CA HIS A 673 0.17 37.08 -3.89
C HIS A 673 -1.30 36.77 -3.56
N PRO A 674 -2.19 37.78 -3.37
CA PRO A 674 -3.59 37.54 -3.05
C PRO A 674 -4.29 36.60 -4.05
N LYS A 675 -4.04 36.72 -5.35
CA LYS A 675 -4.59 35.82 -6.38
C LYS A 675 -4.12 34.37 -6.22
N THR A 676 -2.89 34.13 -5.75
CA THR A 676 -2.38 32.80 -5.48
C THR A 676 -3.10 32.19 -4.29
N LEU A 677 -3.31 32.98 -3.23
CA LEU A 677 -4.05 32.52 -2.05
C LEU A 677 -5.53 32.23 -2.38
N GLU A 678 -6.16 33.11 -3.15
CA GLU A 678 -7.54 32.93 -3.64
C GLU A 678 -7.70 31.65 -4.48
N ALA A 679 -6.77 31.41 -5.42
CA ALA A 679 -6.79 30.21 -6.25
C ALA A 679 -6.59 28.89 -5.47
N LEU A 680 -5.99 28.94 -4.29
CA LEU A 680 -5.76 27.78 -3.40
C LEU A 680 -6.76 27.73 -2.23
N ASP A 681 -7.71 28.64 -2.17
CA ASP A 681 -8.64 28.81 -1.04
C ASP A 681 -7.90 28.91 0.32
N VAL A 682 -6.84 29.73 0.36
CA VAL A 682 -6.00 29.93 1.55
C VAL A 682 -6.18 31.37 2.05
N SER A 683 -6.38 31.52 3.36
CA SER A 683 -6.65 32.81 3.97
C SER A 683 -5.72 33.15 5.14
N GLY A 684 -5.62 34.45 5.47
CA GLY A 684 -4.88 34.96 6.62
C GLY A 684 -3.58 35.64 6.26
N ALA A 685 -2.83 36.12 7.28
CA ALA A 685 -1.49 36.65 7.11
C ALA A 685 -0.50 35.49 6.93
N LEU A 686 0.14 35.42 5.78
CA LEU A 686 1.03 34.33 5.40
C LEU A 686 2.32 34.86 4.74
N ALA A 687 3.43 34.32 5.18
CA ALA A 687 4.72 34.53 4.54
C ALA A 687 5.48 33.22 4.46
N GLY A 688 6.18 33.01 3.37
CA GLY A 688 6.90 31.77 3.13
C GLY A 688 8.20 31.98 2.34
N PHE A 689 8.98 30.91 2.29
CA PHE A 689 10.27 30.92 1.60
C PHE A 689 10.58 29.55 0.99
N GLU A 690 11.47 29.56 0.01
CA GLU A 690 12.16 28.37 -0.49
C GLU A 690 13.65 28.67 -0.67
N VAL A 691 14.49 27.75 -0.21
CA VAL A 691 15.96 27.80 -0.34
C VAL A 691 16.44 26.54 -1.04
N TYR A 692 17.13 26.72 -2.15
CA TYR A 692 17.72 25.64 -2.95
C TYR A 692 19.04 25.18 -2.30
N VAL A 693 18.95 24.12 -1.52
CA VAL A 693 20.08 23.60 -0.74
C VAL A 693 21.20 23.07 -1.63
N ASP A 694 20.83 22.52 -2.77
CA ASP A 694 21.73 21.99 -3.80
C ASP A 694 22.41 23.10 -4.66
N ALA A 695 21.78 24.28 -4.77
CA ALA A 695 22.41 25.43 -5.46
C ALA A 695 23.58 26.05 -4.69
N MET A 696 23.72 25.72 -3.42
CA MET A 696 24.82 26.26 -2.60
C MET A 696 26.15 25.64 -3.04
N PRO A 697 27.17 26.43 -3.31
CA PRO A 697 28.46 25.92 -3.75
C PRO A 697 29.10 24.98 -2.73
N GLU A 698 29.86 24.01 -3.21
CA GLU A 698 30.65 23.13 -2.34
C GLU A 698 31.66 23.93 -1.53
N PRO A 699 31.83 23.61 -0.24
CA PRO A 699 32.84 24.27 0.58
C PRO A 699 34.24 24.01 0.01
N LYS A 700 35.04 25.06 -0.11
CA LYS A 700 36.42 24.90 -0.54
C LYS A 700 37.15 23.92 0.38
N LYS A 701 37.87 22.97 -0.20
CA LYS A 701 38.76 22.09 0.56
C LYS A 701 39.82 22.92 1.28
N LYS A 702 39.79 22.92 2.62
CA LYS A 702 40.84 23.51 3.42
C LYS A 702 42.03 22.53 3.53
N ALA A 703 43.25 23.04 3.47
CA ALA A 703 44.44 22.21 3.61
C ALA A 703 44.52 21.54 5.00
N THR A 704 43.89 22.14 6.00
CA THR A 704 43.83 21.64 7.38
C THR A 704 42.44 21.83 7.95
N ARG A 705 42.05 20.99 8.93
CA ARG A 705 40.84 21.13 9.75
C ARG A 705 41.04 22.12 10.90
N THR A 706 42.25 22.57 11.14
CA THR A 706 42.57 23.49 12.23
C THR A 706 41.91 24.85 11.97
N LYS A 707 41.15 25.30 12.97
CA LYS A 707 40.62 26.67 12.96
C LYS A 707 41.75 27.62 13.35
N PRO A 708 41.80 28.83 12.76
CA PRO A 708 42.73 29.84 13.23
C PRO A 708 42.47 30.21 14.68
N ALA A 709 43.48 30.68 15.37
CA ALA A 709 43.29 31.19 16.71
C ALA A 709 42.27 32.35 16.72
N LEU A 710 41.47 32.46 17.77
CA LEU A 710 40.59 33.58 17.94
C LEU A 710 41.40 34.81 18.31
N GLU A 711 41.38 35.79 17.45
CA GLU A 711 42.00 37.09 17.71
C GLU A 711 40.94 38.09 18.19
N LEU A 712 40.96 38.41 19.46
CA LEU A 712 40.07 39.43 20.03
C LEU A 712 40.82 40.74 20.12
N SER A 713 40.21 41.83 19.66
CA SER A 713 40.76 43.14 19.89
C SER A 713 40.71 43.53 21.40
N PRO A 714 41.79 44.02 21.97
CA PRO A 714 41.77 44.50 23.37
C PRO A 714 41.06 45.85 23.50
N PHE A 715 40.66 46.50 22.39
CA PHE A 715 40.05 47.82 22.39
C PHE A 715 38.55 47.73 22.36
N GLN A 716 37.87 48.72 22.98
CA GLN A 716 36.42 48.78 23.06
C GLN A 716 35.82 49.07 21.68
N ALA A 717 34.76 48.33 21.29
CA ALA A 717 33.98 48.63 20.12
C ALA A 717 33.14 49.88 20.35
N VAL A 718 33.00 50.71 19.30
CA VAL A 718 32.22 51.94 19.31
C VAL A 718 31.09 51.80 18.28
N LYS A 719 29.92 52.28 18.64
CA LYS A 719 28.74 52.33 17.77
C LYS A 719 28.45 53.78 17.38
N ARG A 720 28.15 54.01 16.10
CA ARG A 720 27.77 55.33 15.57
C ARG A 720 26.55 55.20 14.68
N ASP A 721 25.60 56.09 14.87
CA ASP A 721 24.36 56.11 14.10
C ASP A 721 24.43 57.16 13.00
N PHE A 722 23.94 56.79 11.83
CA PHE A 722 23.84 57.67 10.66
C PHE A 722 22.41 57.53 10.10
N ALA A 723 21.81 58.63 9.70
CA ALA A 723 20.53 58.61 8.97
C ALA A 723 20.74 59.25 7.59
N PHE A 724 20.45 58.54 6.54
CA PHE A 724 20.59 58.99 5.15
C PHE A 724 19.22 59.15 4.51
N VAL A 725 18.95 60.33 3.93
CA VAL A 725 17.80 60.56 3.07
C VAL A 725 18.18 60.08 1.64
N VAL A 726 17.45 59.11 1.14
CA VAL A 726 17.67 58.47 -0.16
C VAL A 726 16.38 58.44 -0.95
N ASP A 727 16.47 58.17 -2.26
CA ASP A 727 15.27 57.88 -3.04
C ASP A 727 14.59 56.57 -2.55
N LYS A 728 13.27 56.48 -2.64
CA LYS A 728 12.51 55.28 -2.24
C LYS A 728 13.00 54.01 -2.92
N SER A 729 13.48 54.09 -4.14
CA SER A 729 14.04 52.99 -4.92
C SER A 729 15.38 52.46 -4.39
N VAL A 730 16.08 53.19 -3.52
CA VAL A 730 17.35 52.75 -2.98
C VAL A 730 17.16 51.63 -1.97
N GLU A 731 17.77 50.49 -2.23
CA GLU A 731 17.80 49.37 -1.31
C GLU A 731 18.66 49.65 -0.06
N ALA A 732 18.18 49.23 1.12
CA ALA A 732 18.96 49.34 2.36
C ALA A 732 20.31 48.61 2.26
N GLY A 733 20.40 47.50 1.52
CA GLY A 733 21.64 46.78 1.26
C GLY A 733 22.69 47.59 0.51
N ALA A 734 22.31 48.56 -0.33
CA ALA A 734 23.24 49.45 -1.03
C ALA A 734 23.88 50.43 -0.02
N VAL A 735 23.10 50.99 0.90
CA VAL A 735 23.59 51.84 1.97
C VAL A 735 24.53 51.05 2.90
N ILE A 736 24.17 49.83 3.32
CA ILE A 736 25.05 48.98 4.14
C ILE A 736 26.38 48.71 3.44
N ARG A 737 26.34 48.25 2.18
CA ARG A 737 27.59 47.98 1.41
C ARG A 737 28.49 49.20 1.26
N ALA A 738 27.91 50.36 1.03
CA ALA A 738 28.62 51.60 0.91
C ALA A 738 29.28 52.02 2.24
N ALA A 739 28.58 51.88 3.34
CA ALA A 739 29.09 52.16 4.69
C ALA A 739 30.24 51.21 5.06
N VAL A 740 30.03 49.87 4.91
CA VAL A 740 31.12 48.87 5.14
C VAL A 740 32.32 49.11 4.24
N GLY A 741 32.11 49.57 3.01
CA GLY A 741 33.15 49.86 2.04
C GLY A 741 34.03 51.06 2.41
N ALA A 742 33.64 51.89 3.38
CA ALA A 742 34.43 53.04 3.85
C ALA A 742 35.72 52.60 4.55
N ASP A 743 35.66 51.61 5.39
CA ASP A 743 36.82 50.98 6.01
C ASP A 743 36.52 49.55 6.46
N ARG A 744 36.90 48.56 5.67
CA ARG A 744 36.67 47.15 5.91
C ARG A 744 37.44 46.54 7.09
N LYS A 745 38.44 47.25 7.60
CA LYS A 745 39.21 46.81 8.77
C LYS A 745 38.58 47.28 10.07
N LEU A 746 38.09 48.50 10.09
CA LEU A 746 37.52 49.11 11.28
C LEU A 746 36.03 48.82 11.44
N ILE A 747 35.27 48.76 10.33
CA ILE A 747 33.82 48.53 10.37
C ILE A 747 33.54 47.06 10.37
N THR A 748 33.06 46.53 11.52
CA THR A 748 32.81 45.12 11.72
C THR A 748 31.33 44.76 11.53
N GLY A 749 30.42 45.73 11.57
CA GLY A 749 29.01 45.55 11.38
C GLY A 749 28.27 46.83 11.02
N VAL A 750 27.22 46.72 10.21
CA VAL A 750 26.29 47.79 9.89
C VAL A 750 24.87 47.22 9.92
N ASN A 751 24.01 47.77 10.78
CA ASN A 751 22.64 47.36 10.96
C ASN A 751 21.70 48.49 10.62
N VAL A 752 20.62 48.25 9.88
CA VAL A 752 19.51 49.16 9.72
C VAL A 752 18.59 48.99 10.93
N PHE A 753 18.31 50.06 11.61
CA PHE A 753 17.47 50.04 12.79
C PHE A 753 16.15 50.85 12.66
N ASP A 754 16.12 51.78 11.67
CA ASP A 754 14.91 52.55 11.39
C ASP A 754 14.81 52.96 9.92
N ILE A 755 13.57 52.95 9.39
CA ILE A 755 13.24 53.51 8.07
C ILE A 755 12.04 54.45 8.27
N PHE A 756 12.26 55.72 7.92
CA PHE A 756 11.20 56.72 8.06
C PHE A 756 10.81 57.26 6.67
N GLU A 757 9.49 57.33 6.46
CA GLU A 757 8.87 57.95 5.31
C GLU A 757 7.90 59.02 5.78
N GLY A 758 8.01 60.23 5.35
CA GLY A 758 7.15 61.33 5.75
C GLY A 758 7.31 62.55 4.85
N ALA A 759 6.26 63.39 4.88
CA ALA A 759 6.24 64.61 4.05
C ALA A 759 7.45 65.56 4.27
N SER A 760 8.05 65.49 5.46
CA SER A 760 9.24 66.30 5.80
C SER A 760 10.50 65.95 5.00
N LEU A 761 10.55 64.80 4.33
CA LEU A 761 11.69 64.36 3.54
C LEU A 761 11.61 64.73 2.07
N GLY A 762 10.47 65.23 1.62
CA GLY A 762 10.13 65.43 0.20
C GLY A 762 9.52 64.21 -0.45
N GLU A 763 8.83 64.43 -1.57
CA GLU A 763 8.16 63.35 -2.32
C GLU A 763 9.17 62.38 -2.91
N GLY A 764 8.91 61.11 -2.86
CA GLY A 764 9.78 60.05 -3.42
C GLY A 764 11.04 59.75 -2.61
N LYS A 765 11.16 60.26 -1.36
CA LYS A 765 12.30 60.05 -0.47
C LYS A 765 11.93 59.23 0.75
N LYS A 766 12.95 58.56 1.30
CA LYS A 766 12.92 57.86 2.58
C LYS A 766 14.22 58.12 3.35
N SER A 767 14.16 58.05 4.68
CA SER A 767 15.33 58.11 5.54
C SER A 767 15.66 56.69 6.00
N ILE A 768 16.88 56.24 5.81
CA ILE A 768 17.39 54.93 6.30
C ILE A 768 18.40 55.25 7.40
N ALA A 769 18.09 54.81 8.63
CA ALA A 769 18.99 54.93 9.76
C ALA A 769 19.79 53.65 9.98
N ILE A 770 21.08 53.77 10.06
CA ILE A 770 22.04 52.68 10.23
C ILE A 770 22.89 52.90 11.49
N GLU A 771 23.12 51.81 12.23
CA GLU A 771 24.11 51.73 13.30
C GLU A 771 25.39 51.10 12.71
N VAL A 772 26.52 51.79 12.78
CA VAL A 772 27.83 51.29 12.32
C VAL A 772 28.66 50.90 13.53
N GLN A 773 29.04 49.64 13.62
CA GLN A 773 29.94 49.12 14.64
C GLN A 773 31.40 49.21 14.16
N ILE A 774 32.19 49.95 14.94
CA ILE A 774 33.59 50.23 14.67
C ILE A 774 34.42 49.50 15.72
N GLN A 775 35.35 48.64 15.28
CA GLN A 775 36.24 47.89 16.14
C GLN A 775 37.68 48.28 15.89
N PRO A 776 38.30 49.07 16.75
CA PRO A 776 39.74 49.39 16.65
C PRO A 776 40.55 48.09 16.78
N ALA A 777 41.63 47.97 16.01
CA ALA A 777 42.50 46.80 16.00
C ALA A 777 43.89 47.08 16.61
N GLU A 778 44.46 48.26 16.41
CA GLU A 778 45.85 48.60 16.76
C GLU A 778 45.98 49.61 17.88
N ARG A 779 45.02 50.55 18.02
CA ARG A 779 45.00 51.57 19.05
C ARG A 779 43.58 52.10 19.31
N THR A 780 43.34 52.76 20.42
CA THR A 780 42.11 53.52 20.66
C THR A 780 42.03 54.64 19.63
N LEU A 781 40.83 54.79 19.00
CA LEU A 781 40.58 55.84 18.02
C LEU A 781 40.41 57.20 18.73
N THR A 782 40.89 58.24 18.14
CA THR A 782 40.71 59.62 18.58
C THR A 782 39.50 60.25 17.93
N ASP A 783 39.03 61.39 18.41
CA ASP A 783 37.88 62.09 17.82
C ASP A 783 38.17 62.46 16.35
N GLU A 784 39.39 62.81 15.99
CA GLU A 784 39.82 63.07 14.59
C GLU A 784 39.67 61.81 13.73
N ASP A 785 40.03 60.60 14.24
CA ASP A 785 39.86 59.33 13.53
C ASP A 785 38.38 59.05 13.26
N PHE A 786 37.52 59.35 14.25
CA PHE A 786 36.07 59.19 14.12
C PHE A 786 35.48 60.16 13.08
N GLU A 787 35.91 61.41 13.10
CA GLU A 787 35.45 62.41 12.13
C GLU A 787 35.90 62.00 10.70
N ALA A 788 37.18 61.60 10.53
CA ALA A 788 37.68 61.15 9.25
C ALA A 788 36.93 59.92 8.74
N LEU A 789 36.61 58.95 9.61
CA LEU A 789 35.81 57.75 9.25
C LEU A 789 34.37 58.15 8.90
N THR A 790 33.74 59.06 9.67
CA THR A 790 32.42 59.60 9.39
C THR A 790 32.33 60.24 8.02
N HIS A 791 33.32 61.07 7.66
CA HIS A 791 33.39 61.66 6.33
C HIS A 791 33.51 60.63 5.24
N LYS A 792 34.33 59.58 5.43
CA LYS A 792 34.44 58.48 4.48
C LYS A 792 33.13 57.69 4.31
N ILE A 793 32.42 57.42 5.41
CA ILE A 793 31.13 56.72 5.35
C ILE A 793 30.10 57.53 4.57
N VAL A 794 29.97 58.84 4.94
CA VAL A 794 29.06 59.75 4.26
C VAL A 794 29.41 59.91 2.79
N ALA A 795 30.67 60.11 2.44
CA ALA A 795 31.09 60.21 1.05
C ALA A 795 30.80 58.94 0.23
N ASN A 796 31.07 57.75 0.78
CA ASN A 796 30.78 56.47 0.13
C ASN A 796 29.28 56.23 -0.08
N VAL A 797 28.47 56.51 0.93
CA VAL A 797 27.02 56.35 0.83
C VAL A 797 26.44 57.32 -0.19
N THR A 798 26.83 58.60 -0.11
CA THR A 798 26.42 59.65 -1.08
C THR A 798 26.80 59.26 -2.51
N LYS A 799 28.05 58.81 -2.72
CA LYS A 799 28.56 58.40 -4.04
C LYS A 799 27.80 57.20 -4.59
N SER A 800 27.46 56.24 -3.76
CA SER A 800 26.87 54.97 -4.19
C SER A 800 25.33 55.02 -4.31
N THR A 801 24.66 55.86 -3.55
CA THR A 801 23.20 55.86 -3.43
C THR A 801 22.56 57.23 -3.72
N GLY A 802 23.33 58.27 -3.90
CA GLY A 802 22.84 59.67 -3.97
C GLY A 802 22.30 60.16 -2.62
N GLY A 803 22.48 59.39 -1.54
CA GLY A 803 21.94 59.65 -0.21
C GLY A 803 22.65 60.86 0.45
N VAL A 804 21.86 61.67 1.17
CA VAL A 804 22.36 62.82 1.93
C VAL A 804 22.19 62.54 3.42
N LEU A 805 23.24 62.80 4.20
CA LEU A 805 23.17 62.66 5.66
C LEU A 805 22.06 63.58 6.20
N ARG A 806 21.18 63.04 7.00
CA ARG A 806 20.16 63.83 7.70
C ARG A 806 20.80 64.42 8.94
N GLY A 807 20.80 65.74 8.99
CA GLY A 807 21.30 66.52 10.14
C GLY A 807 20.35 66.43 11.35
#